data_8b4dae6b9be24649d15f7612862b3744
#
_entry.id   8b4dae6b9be24649d15f7612862b3744
#
_cell.length_a   1.000
_cell.length_b   1.000
_cell.length_c   1.000
_cell.angle_alpha   90.00
_cell.angle_beta   90.00
_cell.angle_gamma   90.00
#
_symmetry.space_group_name_H-M   'P 1'
#
loop_
_entity.id
_entity.type
_entity.pdbx_description
1 polymer ?
#
loop_
_entity_poly.entity_id
_entity_poly.type
_entity_poly.pdbx_seq_one_letter_code
_entity_poly.pdbx_strand_id
1 'polypeptide(L)'
;MRNFAPFVLFWMFLAAFCTNVQGFGIRCLNVSPGGGVTVSWDQTGINIADFRAYYLYHSTSASGPFTAIDSVFFFNTTSRSHTTALANTNPAYYYVSFKSNNGSPDIDSDIARAISLNVFNPGTGFANLTWNATANPLIPTNSVWYKIYREYPAGFFTLLDSVNASTSVQPMTYADQISICSDTIKYRIEVLDASGCRSISNISGELFRDLQPPTQPVLDSVSLDINGNVVVGWNLNPSPDTREYVVLQGTATVDTARGINNTMMNTSISGNSASIPFSVYAVDSCNNPSAPSVSHATLYVNASFVLCEQSVHLSWNAYSYWPNAAVYEILVSLNGGGETIAGTTSDLFFDDSNLISGAFYCYRVRARESGLSTRSSTSNKVCVVPIFPPPPMYTYIRSVSVVNSSTIEVRAFVDDAAIAIKTYQLLRSNSAAGPFGLVASQSAAGVANIRFFDTSANTEAFSYYYKVRTLDSCDVNVSESQISRSILLKGIADPEYTNTLSWIGYQDWLGTVSHYNLYVRTNGVLSAVPVKTFDPSDPFFYVDTVLDDFFSDGKFCYVIEAVEAGGNPFFFLDSARSNEICLNQDPAIFIPNAFHPGGFLNEIFYPSNGFVNTETYSLYIFNRWGEVVFETNDPHVGWDGSSNGKRSPEAVYIYLLKATTADGTPIERVGSVTLIR
;
A
#
# COMPACT_ATOMS: atom_id res chain seq x y z
N MET A 1 17.90 58.95 -29.05
CA MET A 1 17.44 59.93 -30.02
C MET A 1 16.44 60.87 -29.30
N ARG A 2 16.82 62.17 -29.34
CA ARG A 2 16.00 63.38 -29.18
C ARG A 2 15.09 63.44 -27.93
N ASN A 3 15.56 64.13 -26.87
CA ASN A 3 15.40 65.57 -26.57
C ASN A 3 14.00 66.12 -26.84
N PHE A 4 13.31 66.45 -25.73
CA PHE A 4 12.67 67.78 -25.61
C PHE A 4 12.40 68.06 -24.15
N ALA A 5 13.06 69.07 -23.59
CA ALA A 5 12.67 69.77 -22.39
C ALA A 5 11.70 70.92 -22.77
N PRO A 6 10.81 71.32 -21.89
CA PRO A 6 10.50 72.73 -21.84
C PRO A 6 10.56 73.31 -20.41
N PHE A 7 11.20 74.43 -20.35
CA PHE A 7 11.00 75.67 -19.61
C PHE A 7 10.25 75.58 -18.28
N VAL A 8 11.02 75.79 -17.21
CA VAL A 8 10.52 76.16 -15.86
C VAL A 8 10.24 77.63 -15.83
N LEU A 9 8.98 77.99 -15.64
CA LEU A 9 8.56 79.34 -15.15
C LEU A 9 8.65 79.32 -13.63
N PHE A 10 9.62 80.09 -13.12
CA PHE A 10 9.83 80.38 -11.70
C PHE A 10 8.77 81.42 -11.27
N TRP A 11 7.69 80.93 -10.57
CA TRP A 11 6.83 81.79 -9.81
C TRP A 11 7.32 81.81 -8.38
N MET A 12 7.99 82.92 -7.99
CA MET A 12 8.18 83.28 -6.58
C MET A 12 6.83 83.55 -5.93
N PHE A 13 6.31 82.56 -5.22
CA PHE A 13 5.33 82.83 -4.19
C PHE A 13 6.04 83.36 -2.96
N LEU A 14 5.91 84.63 -2.71
CA LEU A 14 6.23 85.25 -1.42
C LEU A 14 5.24 84.61 -0.41
N ALA A 15 5.60 83.56 0.27
CA ALA A 15 4.92 83.07 1.46
C ALA A 15 5.14 84.13 2.54
N ALA A 16 4.17 84.98 2.74
CA ALA A 16 4.06 85.83 3.94
C ALA A 16 4.00 84.80 5.11
N PHE A 17 5.12 84.61 5.78
CA PHE A 17 5.11 84.04 7.13
C PHE A 17 4.26 85.05 7.98
N CYS A 18 2.98 84.71 8.15
CA CYS A 18 2.18 85.27 9.21
C CYS A 18 2.81 84.65 10.50
N THR A 19 3.77 85.35 11.07
CA THR A 19 4.19 85.06 12.43
C THR A 19 2.95 85.47 13.27
N ASN A 20 2.22 84.43 13.71
CA ASN A 20 1.25 84.63 14.80
C ASN A 20 2.03 85.21 15.99
N VAL A 21 1.93 86.49 16.19
CA VAL A 21 2.39 87.11 17.40
C VAL A 21 1.52 86.52 18.50
N GLN A 22 2.10 85.59 19.26
CA GLN A 22 1.45 84.97 20.41
C GLN A 22 1.11 86.10 21.39
N GLY A 23 -0.15 86.26 21.66
CA GLY A 23 -0.63 87.19 22.69
C GLY A 23 -0.45 86.56 24.08
N PHE A 24 -0.66 87.34 25.09
CA PHE A 24 -0.69 86.89 26.48
C PHE A 24 -1.57 85.64 26.63
N GLY A 25 -1.00 84.55 27.22
CA GLY A 25 -1.73 83.30 27.30
C GLY A 25 -1.15 82.29 28.30
N ILE A 26 -1.95 81.30 28.69
CA ILE A 26 -1.51 80.15 29.46
C ILE A 26 -0.57 79.25 28.58
N ARG A 27 0.55 78.91 29.12
CA ARG A 27 1.58 78.06 28.46
C ARG A 27 1.43 76.61 28.80
N CYS A 28 1.30 76.26 30.08
CA CYS A 28 1.13 74.95 30.53
C CYS A 28 0.42 74.79 31.86
N LEU A 29 -0.21 73.66 32.08
CA LEU A 29 -0.91 73.22 33.28
C LEU A 29 -0.33 71.94 33.81
N ASN A 30 0.28 72.01 35.00
CA ASN A 30 0.93 70.81 35.58
C ASN A 30 0.12 70.34 36.79
N VAL A 31 -0.47 69.13 36.67
CA VAL A 31 -1.25 68.53 37.77
C VAL A 31 -0.28 67.78 38.69
N SER A 32 -0.28 68.18 39.96
CA SER A 32 0.49 67.49 40.99
C SER A 32 -0.19 66.17 41.41
N PRO A 33 0.55 65.20 42.01
CA PRO A 33 -0.03 63.96 42.51
C PRO A 33 -1.22 64.15 43.48
N GLY A 34 -1.23 65.26 44.23
CA GLY A 34 -2.33 65.60 45.12
C GLY A 34 -3.53 66.30 44.44
N GLY A 35 -3.51 66.46 43.12
CA GLY A 35 -4.59 67.13 42.38
C GLY A 35 -4.51 68.66 42.33
N GLY A 36 -3.48 69.28 42.91
CA GLY A 36 -3.21 70.70 42.74
C GLY A 36 -2.72 71.01 41.32
N VAL A 37 -2.99 72.18 40.79
CA VAL A 37 -2.58 72.60 39.44
C VAL A 37 -1.67 73.82 39.49
N THR A 38 -0.48 73.67 38.91
CA THR A 38 0.41 74.80 38.67
C THR A 38 0.08 75.35 37.27
N VAL A 39 -0.37 76.59 37.23
CA VAL A 39 -0.69 77.35 36.00
C VAL A 39 0.51 78.21 35.68
N SER A 40 1.02 78.11 34.45
CA SER A 40 2.12 78.92 33.94
C SER A 40 1.68 79.69 32.71
N TRP A 41 2.00 80.96 32.62
CA TRP A 41 1.64 81.84 31.53
C TRP A 41 2.83 82.61 30.98
N ASP A 42 2.66 83.25 29.84
CA ASP A 42 3.68 84.14 29.30
C ASP A 42 3.25 85.60 29.43
N GLN A 43 4.18 86.47 29.11
CA GLN A 43 4.01 87.91 29.19
C GLN A 43 4.07 88.58 27.80
N THR A 44 3.96 87.79 26.75
CA THR A 44 4.06 88.26 25.36
C THR A 44 2.90 89.29 25.04
N GLY A 45 3.26 90.41 24.56
CA GLY A 45 2.28 91.45 24.16
C GLY A 45 1.72 92.34 25.30
N ILE A 46 2.21 92.14 26.55
CA ILE A 46 1.86 93.00 27.67
C ILE A 46 3.00 93.92 28.08
N ASN A 47 2.73 95.13 28.49
CA ASN A 47 3.73 96.12 28.88
C ASN A 47 3.80 96.21 30.41
N ILE A 48 5.00 96.14 30.98
CA ILE A 48 5.23 96.23 32.40
C ILE A 48 4.79 97.58 32.98
N ALA A 49 4.84 98.68 32.18
CA ALA A 49 4.40 100.02 32.60
C ALA A 49 2.92 100.07 32.89
N ASP A 50 2.15 99.17 32.27
CA ASP A 50 0.65 99.15 32.38
C ASP A 50 0.22 98.08 33.41
N PHE A 51 1.17 97.39 34.04
CA PHE A 51 0.85 96.29 34.91
C PHE A 51 0.36 96.73 36.29
N ARG A 52 -0.78 96.13 36.70
CA ARG A 52 -1.33 96.26 38.07
C ARG A 52 -1.22 94.89 38.80
N ALA A 53 -1.78 93.82 38.20
CA ALA A 53 -1.81 92.51 38.76
C ALA A 53 -2.19 91.45 37.73
N TYR A 54 -1.80 90.18 37.92
CA TYR A 54 -2.46 89.08 37.30
C TYR A 54 -3.48 88.47 38.26
N TYR A 55 -4.67 88.15 37.74
CA TYR A 55 -5.66 87.35 38.47
C TYR A 55 -5.80 86.00 37.82
N LEU A 56 -5.69 84.97 38.63
CA LEU A 56 -5.90 83.61 38.21
C LEU A 56 -7.33 83.20 38.52
N TYR A 57 -8.04 82.81 37.50
CA TYR A 57 -9.43 82.34 37.57
C TYR A 57 -9.51 80.83 37.37
N HIS A 58 -10.45 80.20 38.08
CA HIS A 58 -10.73 78.80 38.00
C HIS A 58 -12.21 78.48 37.90
N SER A 59 -12.57 77.45 37.16
CA SER A 59 -13.88 76.81 37.14
C SER A 59 -13.78 75.31 36.95
N THR A 60 -14.79 74.56 37.35
CA THR A 60 -14.96 73.14 37.06
C THR A 60 -15.72 72.92 35.73
N SER A 61 -16.18 74.00 35.09
CA SER A 61 -16.85 73.96 33.79
C SER A 61 -16.20 74.94 32.78
N ALA A 62 -16.15 74.55 31.53
CA ALA A 62 -15.62 75.39 30.44
C ALA A 62 -16.42 76.74 30.28
N SER A 63 -17.69 76.69 30.57
CA SER A 63 -18.60 77.83 30.47
C SER A 63 -18.70 78.68 31.76
N GLY A 64 -17.93 78.34 32.78
CA GLY A 64 -17.97 78.99 34.10
C GLY A 64 -19.13 78.53 34.98
N PRO A 65 -19.43 79.27 36.05
CA PRO A 65 -18.79 80.51 36.42
C PRO A 65 -17.32 80.33 36.87
N PHE A 66 -16.50 81.34 36.50
CA PHE A 66 -15.08 81.36 36.92
C PHE A 66 -14.94 82.25 38.17
N THR A 67 -14.23 81.80 39.13
CA THR A 67 -13.90 82.51 40.38
C THR A 67 -12.43 82.87 40.41
N ALA A 68 -12.10 84.10 40.83
CA ALA A 68 -10.73 84.50 41.06
C ALA A 68 -10.21 83.75 42.29
N ILE A 69 -9.16 82.94 42.10
CA ILE A 69 -8.58 82.08 43.16
C ILE A 69 -7.29 82.67 43.73
N ASP A 70 -6.59 83.53 42.96
CA ASP A 70 -5.36 84.15 43.38
C ASP A 70 -5.13 85.48 42.61
N SER A 71 -4.27 86.35 43.17
CA SER A 71 -3.81 87.59 42.53
C SER A 71 -2.32 87.77 42.70
N VAL A 72 -1.63 88.19 41.63
CA VAL A 72 -0.16 88.29 41.58
C VAL A 72 0.23 89.71 41.25
N PHE A 73 0.88 90.42 42.19
CA PHE A 73 1.27 91.79 42.08
C PHE A 73 2.69 92.04 41.56
N PHE A 74 3.41 90.99 41.20
CA PHE A 74 4.76 91.07 40.65
C PHE A 74 4.73 90.70 39.19
N PHE A 75 5.15 91.57 38.28
CA PHE A 75 5.11 91.35 36.85
C PHE A 75 5.85 90.10 36.42
N ASN A 76 7.06 89.88 36.96
CA ASN A 76 7.91 88.74 36.55
C ASN A 76 7.44 87.42 37.10
N THR A 77 6.35 87.34 37.85
CA THR A 77 5.82 86.05 38.32
C THR A 77 4.87 85.55 37.25
N THR A 78 5.29 84.40 36.63
CA THR A 78 4.59 83.80 35.48
C THR A 78 4.02 82.42 35.81
N SER A 79 3.91 82.07 37.07
CA SER A 79 3.28 80.82 37.50
C SER A 79 2.65 80.91 38.87
N ARG A 80 1.59 80.13 39.10
CA ARG A 80 0.91 79.98 40.38
C ARG A 80 0.33 78.59 40.53
N SER A 81 0.33 78.09 41.79
CA SER A 81 -0.20 76.81 42.15
C SER A 81 -1.53 76.88 42.86
N HIS A 82 -2.54 76.30 42.30
CA HIS A 82 -3.86 76.09 42.90
C HIS A 82 -3.88 74.73 43.61
N THR A 83 -3.56 74.73 44.87
CA THR A 83 -3.35 73.47 45.63
C THR A 83 -4.65 72.71 45.95
N THR A 84 -5.79 73.41 45.92
CA THR A 84 -7.12 72.90 46.23
C THR A 84 -7.94 72.60 44.98
N ALA A 85 -7.31 72.51 43.80
CA ALA A 85 -7.98 72.33 42.51
C ALA A 85 -8.72 70.99 42.37
N LEU A 86 -8.23 69.93 43.06
CA LEU A 86 -8.74 68.57 42.96
C LEU A 86 -8.81 68.05 41.52
N ALA A 87 -7.83 68.42 40.67
CA ALA A 87 -7.82 68.12 39.23
C ALA A 87 -7.60 66.65 38.92
N ASN A 88 -7.31 65.79 39.92
CA ASN A 88 -7.29 64.34 39.81
C ASN A 88 -8.70 63.69 39.82
N THR A 89 -9.73 64.45 40.26
CA THR A 89 -11.12 63.95 40.36
C THR A 89 -12.13 64.85 39.64
N ASN A 90 -11.82 66.15 39.48
CA ASN A 90 -12.73 67.13 38.85
C ASN A 90 -12.07 67.83 37.65
N PRO A 91 -12.83 68.18 36.59
CA PRO A 91 -12.30 69.02 35.54
C PRO A 91 -11.85 70.38 36.12
N ALA A 92 -10.69 70.86 35.66
CA ALA A 92 -10.14 72.12 36.13
C ALA A 92 -9.80 73.06 34.93
N TYR A 93 -10.54 74.16 34.81
CA TYR A 93 -10.37 75.11 33.74
C TYR A 93 -9.80 76.38 34.32
N TYR A 94 -8.91 77.06 33.61
CA TYR A 94 -8.22 78.25 34.01
C TYR A 94 -8.13 79.23 32.92
N TYR A 95 -8.17 80.55 33.29
CA TYR A 95 -7.62 81.61 32.53
C TYR A 95 -6.93 82.62 33.43
N VAL A 96 -6.00 83.40 32.90
CA VAL A 96 -5.26 84.41 33.57
C VAL A 96 -5.69 85.78 32.99
N SER A 97 -6.03 86.76 33.86
CA SER A 97 -6.40 88.10 33.47
C SER A 97 -5.30 89.07 33.89
N PHE A 98 -4.76 89.78 32.95
CA PHE A 98 -3.88 90.91 33.17
C PHE A 98 -4.77 92.16 33.49
N LYS A 99 -4.54 92.75 34.68
CA LYS A 99 -5.22 93.96 35.13
C LYS A 99 -4.32 95.16 34.90
N SER A 100 -4.87 96.19 34.22
CA SER A 100 -4.16 97.42 33.90
C SER A 100 -4.23 98.40 35.05
N ASN A 101 -3.21 99.27 35.21
CA ASN A 101 -3.15 100.38 36.12
C ASN A 101 -3.54 101.75 35.49
N ASN A 102 -3.67 101.78 34.14
CA ASN A 102 -3.89 103.03 33.35
C ASN A 102 -5.31 103.15 32.79
N GLY A 103 -6.26 102.28 33.19
CA GLY A 103 -7.65 102.28 32.72
C GLY A 103 -7.90 101.61 31.38
N SER A 104 -6.86 100.98 30.80
CA SER A 104 -7.01 100.09 29.63
C SER A 104 -7.85 98.86 30.00
N PRO A 105 -8.58 98.25 29.03
CA PRO A 105 -9.30 97.01 29.25
C PRO A 105 -8.36 95.90 29.76
N ASP A 106 -8.89 95.04 30.64
CA ASP A 106 -8.24 93.85 31.04
C ASP A 106 -7.96 92.95 29.86
N ILE A 107 -6.82 92.20 29.90
CA ILE A 107 -6.46 91.22 28.87
C ILE A 107 -6.58 89.86 29.48
N ASP A 108 -7.52 89.04 28.94
CA ASP A 108 -7.73 87.69 29.39
C ASP A 108 -7.00 86.68 28.45
N SER A 109 -6.41 85.68 29.01
CA SER A 109 -5.90 84.57 28.22
C SER A 109 -7.05 83.71 27.70
N ASP A 110 -6.74 82.84 26.73
CA ASP A 110 -7.62 81.71 26.39
C ASP A 110 -7.85 80.81 27.60
N ILE A 111 -9.02 80.16 27.62
CA ILE A 111 -9.34 79.15 28.66
C ILE A 111 -8.57 77.84 28.37
N ALA A 112 -7.76 77.44 29.32
CA ALA A 112 -7.07 76.17 29.23
C ALA A 112 -7.60 75.13 30.26
N ARG A 113 -7.62 73.92 29.92
CA ARG A 113 -8.06 72.77 30.76
C ARG A 113 -6.89 71.96 31.19
N ALA A 114 -6.78 71.58 32.47
CA ALA A 114 -5.83 70.61 32.97
C ALA A 114 -6.11 69.27 32.36
N ILE A 115 -5.04 68.51 32.00
CA ILE A 115 -5.15 67.15 31.46
C ILE A 115 -5.64 66.23 32.57
N SER A 116 -6.83 65.64 32.38
CA SER A 116 -7.41 64.62 33.25
C SER A 116 -7.29 63.27 32.60
N LEU A 117 -6.39 62.43 33.12
CA LEU A 117 -6.20 61.05 32.69
C LEU A 117 -7.07 60.10 33.50
N ASN A 118 -7.83 59.29 32.81
CA ASN A 118 -8.53 58.14 33.38
C ASN A 118 -7.92 56.84 32.82
N VAL A 119 -7.59 55.89 33.66
CA VAL A 119 -7.10 54.58 33.32
C VAL A 119 -8.14 53.57 33.80
N PHE A 120 -8.53 52.69 32.93
CA PHE A 120 -9.53 51.65 33.19
C PHE A 120 -9.03 50.28 32.79
N ASN A 121 -9.20 49.29 33.65
CA ASN A 121 -8.90 47.90 33.42
C ASN A 121 -10.17 47.12 32.99
N PRO A 122 -10.38 46.79 31.70
CA PRO A 122 -11.52 46.01 31.25
C PRO A 122 -11.44 44.50 31.60
N GLY A 123 -10.34 44.01 32.19
CA GLY A 123 -10.11 42.61 32.48
C GLY A 123 -9.74 41.76 31.23
N THR A 124 -9.24 42.41 30.18
CA THR A 124 -8.89 41.76 28.90
C THR A 124 -7.39 41.71 28.63
N GLY A 125 -6.55 42.03 29.61
CA GLY A 125 -5.09 42.14 29.43
C GLY A 125 -4.63 43.49 28.85
N PHE A 126 -5.51 44.48 28.74
CA PHE A 126 -5.20 45.83 28.25
C PHE A 126 -5.49 46.88 29.33
N ALA A 127 -4.67 47.95 29.36
CA ALA A 127 -4.99 49.18 30.07
C ALA A 127 -5.60 50.20 29.05
N ASN A 128 -6.83 50.57 29.29
CA ASN A 128 -7.50 51.57 28.44
C ASN A 128 -7.33 52.97 29.06
N LEU A 129 -6.62 53.85 28.38
CA LEU A 129 -6.34 55.22 28.79
C LEU A 129 -7.26 56.16 28.03
N THR A 130 -7.83 57.17 28.73
CA THR A 130 -8.61 58.26 28.12
C THR A 130 -8.21 59.59 28.75
N TRP A 131 -8.05 60.65 27.96
CA TRP A 131 -7.71 61.98 28.44
C TRP A 131 -8.24 63.08 27.52
N ASN A 132 -8.31 64.31 28.00
CA ASN A 132 -8.70 65.48 27.25
C ASN A 132 -7.49 66.26 26.71
N ALA A 133 -7.69 67.05 25.68
CA ALA A 133 -6.74 68.10 25.27
C ALA A 133 -6.72 69.27 26.26
N THR A 134 -5.63 70.00 26.25
CA THR A 134 -5.46 71.23 27.13
C THR A 134 -6.35 72.38 26.70
N ALA A 135 -6.79 72.46 25.44
CA ALA A 135 -7.74 73.36 24.92
C ALA A 135 -8.43 72.84 23.64
N ASN A 136 -9.58 73.37 23.23
CA ASN A 136 -10.23 73.07 21.96
C ASN A 136 -10.80 74.37 21.38
N PRO A 137 -10.24 74.94 20.28
CA PRO A 137 -9.05 74.38 19.55
C PRO A 137 -7.78 74.33 20.40
N LEU A 138 -6.81 73.54 19.96
CA LEU A 138 -5.52 73.37 20.67
C LEU A 138 -4.79 74.70 20.81
N ILE A 139 -4.15 74.92 21.94
CA ILE A 139 -3.35 76.16 22.15
C ILE A 139 -2.24 76.16 21.06
N PRO A 140 -2.12 77.24 20.27
CA PRO A 140 -1.22 77.28 19.13
C PRO A 140 0.26 76.97 19.43
N THR A 141 0.66 77.15 20.68
CA THR A 141 2.02 76.92 21.11
C THR A 141 2.32 75.49 21.56
N ASN A 142 1.24 74.70 21.79
CA ASN A 142 1.45 73.28 22.24
C ASN A 142 1.81 72.36 21.09
N SER A 143 2.64 71.40 21.39
CA SER A 143 2.82 70.26 20.52
C SER A 143 1.51 69.54 20.34
N VAL A 144 1.28 69.03 19.13
CA VAL A 144 0.11 68.17 18.82
C VAL A 144 0.28 66.74 19.36
N TRP A 145 1.49 66.38 19.83
CA TRP A 145 1.82 65.06 20.27
C TRP A 145 1.74 64.95 21.81
N TYR A 146 0.73 64.21 22.31
CA TYR A 146 0.59 63.85 23.72
C TYR A 146 1.39 62.58 23.98
N LYS A 147 2.43 62.67 24.80
CA LYS A 147 3.32 61.58 25.18
C LYS A 147 2.73 60.79 26.34
N ILE A 148 2.70 59.49 26.24
CA ILE A 148 2.19 58.54 27.23
C ILE A 148 3.35 57.96 27.96
N TYR A 149 3.37 58.09 29.29
CA TYR A 149 4.38 57.48 30.15
C TYR A 149 3.74 56.43 31.02
N ARG A 150 4.42 55.28 31.13
CA ARG A 150 4.05 54.20 32.02
C ARG A 150 5.06 54.07 33.16
N GLU A 151 4.57 54.00 34.42
CA GLU A 151 5.36 53.70 35.62
C GLU A 151 5.48 52.20 35.81
N TYR A 152 6.62 51.67 35.44
CA TYR A 152 7.01 50.30 35.77
C TYR A 152 8.52 50.13 35.56
N PRO A 153 9.29 49.60 36.59
CA PRO A 153 8.83 49.34 37.95
C PRO A 153 8.45 50.61 38.70
N ALA A 154 7.81 50.44 39.87
CA ALA A 154 7.29 51.55 40.66
C ALA A 154 8.33 52.66 40.89
N GLY A 155 7.94 53.92 40.70
CA GLY A 155 8.78 55.10 40.80
C GLY A 155 9.48 55.53 39.50
N PHE A 156 9.44 54.73 38.46
CA PHE A 156 10.10 55.04 37.18
C PHE A 156 9.10 55.17 36.05
N PHE A 157 8.93 56.38 35.53
CA PHE A 157 8.12 56.63 34.34
C PHE A 157 8.95 56.60 33.06
N THR A 158 8.64 55.68 32.18
CA THR A 158 9.26 55.54 30.86
C THR A 158 8.30 55.94 29.77
N LEU A 159 8.80 56.58 28.71
CA LEU A 159 7.99 56.90 27.52
C LEU A 159 7.52 55.60 26.87
N LEU A 160 6.20 55.44 26.75
CA LEU A 160 5.58 54.27 26.11
C LEU A 160 5.26 54.58 24.65
N ASP A 161 4.52 55.66 24.38
CA ASP A 161 4.07 56.05 23.04
C ASP A 161 3.65 57.52 23.00
N SER A 162 3.11 57.96 21.85
CA SER A 162 2.56 59.29 21.68
C SER A 162 1.33 59.28 20.76
N VAL A 163 0.32 60.12 21.09
CA VAL A 163 -0.93 60.25 20.30
C VAL A 163 -1.01 61.64 19.74
N ASN A 164 -1.33 61.77 18.45
CA ASN A 164 -1.48 63.03 17.75
C ASN A 164 -2.92 63.60 17.96
N ALA A 165 -3.04 64.68 18.68
CA ALA A 165 -4.32 65.29 19.02
C ALA A 165 -5.04 65.93 17.81
N SER A 166 -4.33 66.33 16.75
CA SER A 166 -4.96 66.92 15.55
C SER A 166 -5.70 65.93 14.69
N THR A 167 -5.37 64.63 14.82
CA THR A 167 -6.00 63.53 14.07
C THR A 167 -6.89 62.64 14.94
N SER A 168 -6.91 62.86 16.26
CA SER A 168 -7.64 62.01 17.20
C SER A 168 -8.97 62.67 17.61
N VAL A 169 -9.98 61.85 17.83
CA VAL A 169 -11.29 62.24 18.37
C VAL A 169 -11.14 62.55 19.88
N GLN A 170 -11.89 63.56 20.37
CA GLN A 170 -11.88 63.87 21.80
C GLN A 170 -13.00 63.15 22.55
N PRO A 171 -12.74 62.56 23.73
CA PRO A 171 -11.45 62.45 24.39
C PRO A 171 -10.49 61.53 23.64
N MET A 172 -9.17 61.79 23.77
CA MET A 172 -8.13 60.92 23.22
C MET A 172 -8.09 59.59 23.97
N THR A 173 -7.77 58.52 23.26
CA THR A 173 -7.74 57.13 23.78
C THR A 173 -6.45 56.42 23.39
N TYR A 174 -6.03 55.52 24.24
CA TYR A 174 -4.91 54.59 23.96
C TYR A 174 -5.14 53.30 24.71
N ALA A 175 -4.76 52.17 24.09
CA ALA A 175 -4.81 50.84 24.75
C ALA A 175 -3.40 50.29 24.86
N ASP A 176 -2.91 50.09 26.05
CA ASP A 176 -1.61 49.49 26.34
C ASP A 176 -1.79 47.98 26.63
N GLN A 177 -1.13 47.12 25.87
CA GLN A 177 -1.11 45.69 26.13
C GLN A 177 -0.19 45.38 27.31
N ILE A 178 -0.72 44.67 28.29
CA ILE A 178 0.01 44.36 29.52
C ILE A 178 0.72 43.03 29.38
N SER A 179 2.04 43.06 29.51
CA SER A 179 2.91 41.88 29.53
C SER A 179 3.49 41.63 30.93
N ILE A 180 2.90 42.18 31.96
CA ILE A 180 3.33 42.07 33.34
C ILE A 180 2.37 41.14 34.08
N CYS A 181 2.87 40.10 34.72
CA CYS A 181 2.05 39.02 35.30
C CYS A 181 1.00 39.49 36.30
N SER A 182 1.37 40.41 37.20
CA SER A 182 0.43 41.10 38.10
C SER A 182 1.15 42.25 38.80
N ASP A 183 0.75 43.50 38.50
CA ASP A 183 1.26 44.65 39.25
C ASP A 183 0.31 45.85 39.11
N THR A 184 0.49 46.84 39.97
CA THR A 184 -0.18 48.15 39.86
C THR A 184 0.61 49.02 38.90
N ILE A 185 0.05 49.25 37.72
CA ILE A 185 0.67 50.06 36.67
C ILE A 185 0.01 51.41 36.65
N LYS A 186 0.83 52.47 36.68
CA LYS A 186 0.33 53.86 36.61
C LYS A 186 0.82 54.53 35.35
N TYR A 187 0.03 55.52 34.95
CA TYR A 187 0.28 56.30 33.71
C TYR A 187 0.19 57.79 34.01
N ARG A 188 0.89 58.59 33.18
CA ARG A 188 0.71 60.02 33.05
C ARG A 188 0.84 60.44 31.60
N ILE A 189 0.18 61.53 31.24
CA ILE A 189 0.23 62.16 29.94
C ILE A 189 1.01 63.44 30.00
N GLU A 190 1.87 63.72 29.05
CA GLU A 190 2.61 64.98 28.93
C GLU A 190 2.45 65.58 27.51
N VAL A 191 2.29 66.89 27.46
CA VAL A 191 2.41 67.66 26.22
C VAL A 191 3.31 68.87 26.46
N LEU A 192 4.16 69.17 25.47
CA LEU A 192 5.12 70.27 25.54
C LEU A 192 4.59 71.44 24.70
N ASP A 193 4.80 72.68 25.19
CA ASP A 193 4.68 73.84 24.35
C ASP A 193 6.01 74.21 23.67
N ALA A 194 5.98 75.24 22.78
CA ALA A 194 7.19 75.66 22.04
C ALA A 194 8.33 76.18 22.94
N SER A 195 8.00 76.63 24.16
CA SER A 195 9.01 77.10 25.14
C SER A 195 9.61 75.97 26.01
N GLY A 196 9.11 74.75 25.81
CA GLY A 196 9.49 73.61 26.64
C GLY A 196 8.72 73.49 27.96
N CYS A 197 7.68 74.35 28.20
CA CYS A 197 6.78 74.21 29.34
C CYS A 197 5.96 72.93 29.19
N ARG A 198 5.85 72.12 30.26
CA ARG A 198 5.15 70.84 30.22
C ARG A 198 3.79 70.93 30.87
N SER A 199 2.77 70.54 30.16
CA SER A 199 1.48 70.22 30.75
C SER A 199 1.48 68.73 31.09
N ILE A 200 1.27 68.41 32.36
CA ILE A 200 1.32 67.02 32.87
C ILE A 200 -0.04 66.71 33.49
N SER A 201 -0.57 65.52 33.19
CA SER A 201 -1.84 65.00 33.74
C SER A 201 -1.71 64.61 35.22
N ASN A 202 -2.83 64.33 35.87
CA ASN A 202 -2.85 63.46 37.04
C ASN A 202 -2.21 62.12 36.76
N ILE A 203 -1.74 61.43 37.77
CA ILE A 203 -1.32 60.03 37.72
C ILE A 203 -2.55 59.16 37.99
N SER A 204 -2.85 58.25 37.05
CA SER A 204 -3.93 57.27 37.19
C SER A 204 -3.40 55.88 36.90
N GLY A 205 -3.93 54.85 37.57
CA GLY A 205 -3.52 53.48 37.36
C GLY A 205 -4.36 52.51 38.16
N GLU A 206 -4.26 51.26 37.80
CA GLU A 206 -4.97 50.13 38.41
C GLU A 206 -4.08 48.90 38.54
N LEU A 207 -4.59 47.85 39.18
CA LEU A 207 -3.97 46.51 39.18
C LEU A 207 -4.26 45.82 37.84
N PHE A 208 -3.22 45.53 37.10
CA PHE A 208 -3.31 44.81 35.86
C PHE A 208 -2.69 43.42 35.98
N ARG A 209 -3.16 42.53 35.08
CA ARG A 209 -2.61 41.18 34.90
C ARG A 209 -2.44 40.93 33.45
N ASP A 210 -1.36 40.29 33.07
CA ASP A 210 -1.22 39.71 31.76
C ASP A 210 -2.19 38.53 31.61
N LEU A 211 -3.12 38.62 30.67
CA LEU A 211 -4.11 37.62 30.31
C LEU A 211 -3.98 37.23 28.84
N GLN A 212 -2.95 37.70 28.16
CA GLN A 212 -2.72 37.41 26.77
C GLN A 212 -1.88 36.14 26.61
N PRO A 213 -2.46 35.04 26.12
CA PRO A 213 -1.67 33.83 25.89
C PRO A 213 -0.64 34.04 24.76
N PRO A 214 0.46 33.29 24.77
CA PRO A 214 1.39 33.28 23.66
C PRO A 214 0.71 32.87 22.34
N THR A 215 1.32 33.21 21.23
CA THR A 215 0.87 32.75 19.92
C THR A 215 0.89 31.22 19.87
N GLN A 216 -0.14 30.64 19.23
CA GLN A 216 -0.23 29.19 19.00
C GLN A 216 1.04 28.67 18.30
N PRO A 217 1.76 27.67 18.85
CA PRO A 217 2.92 27.08 18.21
C PRO A 217 2.58 26.42 16.87
N VAL A 218 3.53 26.38 15.96
CA VAL A 218 3.45 25.65 14.70
C VAL A 218 4.40 24.48 14.73
N LEU A 219 3.89 23.26 14.62
CA LEU A 219 4.73 22.06 14.53
C LEU A 219 5.54 22.09 13.25
N ASP A 220 6.83 21.77 13.38
CA ASP A 220 7.74 21.54 12.26
C ASP A 220 7.61 20.10 11.78
N SER A 221 7.78 19.13 12.69
CA SER A 221 7.69 17.71 12.37
C SER A 221 7.46 16.86 13.63
N VAL A 222 6.87 15.68 13.41
CA VAL A 222 6.82 14.57 14.37
C VAL A 222 7.47 13.37 13.68
N SER A 223 8.63 12.96 14.15
CA SER A 223 9.53 12.00 13.51
C SER A 223 9.94 10.91 14.50
N LEU A 224 10.50 9.80 14.01
CA LEU A 224 11.13 8.79 14.85
C LEU A 224 12.66 8.86 14.74
N ASP A 225 13.34 8.70 15.86
CA ASP A 225 14.79 8.56 15.93
C ASP A 225 15.24 7.15 15.45
N ILE A 226 16.55 6.89 15.52
CA ILE A 226 17.11 5.59 15.12
C ILE A 226 16.66 4.43 16.02
N ASN A 227 16.24 4.72 17.25
CA ASN A 227 15.75 3.75 18.23
C ASN A 227 14.22 3.56 18.13
N GLY A 228 13.55 4.34 17.30
CA GLY A 228 12.10 4.33 17.15
C GLY A 228 11.36 5.17 18.20
N ASN A 229 12.04 6.06 18.93
CA ASN A 229 11.41 7.01 19.83
C ASN A 229 10.94 8.25 19.09
N VAL A 230 9.83 8.82 19.54
CA VAL A 230 9.24 10.00 18.92
C VAL A 230 10.04 11.26 19.25
N VAL A 231 10.34 12.03 18.22
CA VAL A 231 10.94 13.36 18.28
C VAL A 231 9.94 14.37 17.74
N VAL A 232 9.58 15.36 18.56
CA VAL A 232 8.63 16.42 18.19
C VAL A 232 9.41 17.71 18.01
N GLY A 233 9.27 18.34 16.84
CA GLY A 233 9.88 19.62 16.50
C GLY A 233 8.84 20.70 16.21
N TRP A 234 9.12 21.94 16.57
CA TRP A 234 8.24 23.10 16.32
C TRP A 234 9.04 24.35 16.03
N ASN A 235 8.39 25.35 15.45
CA ASN A 235 9.01 26.63 15.16
C ASN A 235 9.14 27.48 16.42
N LEU A 236 10.15 28.37 16.47
CA LEU A 236 10.28 29.38 17.52
C LEU A 236 8.99 30.19 17.63
N ASN A 237 8.48 30.34 18.86
CA ASN A 237 7.27 31.14 19.10
C ASN A 237 7.61 32.63 18.94
N PRO A 238 6.79 33.42 18.19
CA PRO A 238 7.02 34.86 18.04
C PRO A 238 6.71 35.67 19.30
N SER A 239 6.00 35.13 20.30
CA SER A 239 5.72 35.79 21.56
C SER A 239 6.96 35.76 22.45
N PRO A 240 7.60 36.92 22.74
CA PRO A 240 8.93 36.96 23.38
C PRO A 240 8.90 36.56 24.86
N ASP A 241 7.75 36.55 25.48
CA ASP A 241 7.49 36.17 26.88
C ASP A 241 7.22 34.69 27.07
N THR A 242 7.27 33.88 25.99
CA THR A 242 7.13 32.42 26.04
C THR A 242 8.20 31.83 26.99
N ARG A 243 7.76 31.16 28.06
CA ARG A 243 8.62 30.53 29.03
C ARG A 243 8.94 29.09 28.73
N GLU A 244 7.94 28.33 28.25
CA GLU A 244 8.05 26.91 28.01
C GLU A 244 7.03 26.41 26.98
N TYR A 245 7.31 25.21 26.46
CA TYR A 245 6.39 24.48 25.56
C TYR A 245 6.01 23.17 26.23
N VAL A 246 4.76 22.79 26.15
CA VAL A 246 4.22 21.55 26.65
C VAL A 246 3.82 20.66 25.50
N VAL A 247 4.42 19.47 25.41
CA VAL A 247 4.15 18.48 24.37
C VAL A 247 3.02 17.56 24.84
N LEU A 248 2.05 17.36 23.98
CA LEU A 248 0.87 16.51 24.20
C LEU A 248 0.86 15.31 23.27
N GLN A 249 0.47 14.15 23.79
CA GLN A 249 0.00 12.99 23.03
C GLN A 249 -1.51 12.89 23.18
N GLY A 250 -2.25 13.27 22.13
CA GLY A 250 -3.70 13.48 22.25
C GLY A 250 -4.00 14.58 23.28
N THR A 251 -4.59 14.24 24.42
CA THR A 251 -4.87 15.18 25.52
C THR A 251 -3.92 15.03 26.70
N ALA A 252 -3.05 14.02 26.70
CA ALA A 252 -2.14 13.75 27.80
C ALA A 252 -0.82 14.53 27.63
N THR A 253 -0.36 15.17 28.71
CA THR A 253 0.96 15.80 28.76
C THR A 253 2.04 14.74 28.72
N VAL A 254 2.99 14.88 27.79
CA VAL A 254 4.17 14.03 27.67
C VAL A 254 5.30 14.58 28.53
N ASP A 255 5.70 15.83 28.23
CA ASP A 255 6.77 16.53 28.94
C ASP A 255 6.75 18.03 28.60
N THR A 256 7.63 18.82 29.24
CA THR A 256 7.74 20.26 29.10
C THR A 256 9.15 20.68 28.69
N ALA A 257 9.27 21.38 27.57
CA ALA A 257 10.52 21.99 27.11
C ALA A 257 10.61 23.44 27.60
N ARG A 258 11.53 23.70 28.53
CA ARG A 258 11.69 25.02 29.13
C ARG A 258 12.60 25.93 28.32
N GLY A 259 12.21 27.20 28.21
CA GLY A 259 12.90 28.26 27.45
C GLY A 259 12.41 28.37 26.01
N ILE A 260 12.24 29.60 25.57
CA ILE A 260 11.70 29.93 24.24
C ILE A 260 12.49 29.31 23.07
N ASN A 261 13.81 29.12 23.25
CA ASN A 261 14.71 28.60 22.21
C ASN A 261 14.68 27.07 22.09
N ASN A 262 14.03 26.37 23.01
CA ASN A 262 13.86 24.92 22.90
C ASN A 262 12.72 24.61 21.94
N THR A 263 13.07 24.22 20.73
CA THR A 263 12.14 23.98 19.61
C THR A 263 12.04 22.51 19.22
N MET A 264 12.58 21.60 20.04
CA MET A 264 12.56 20.16 19.81
C MET A 264 12.53 19.39 21.13
N MET A 265 11.85 18.25 21.13
CA MET A 265 11.81 17.33 22.26
C MET A 265 11.99 15.89 21.80
N ASN A 266 12.94 15.19 22.40
CA ASN A 266 13.07 13.75 22.29
C ASN A 266 12.25 13.11 23.40
N THR A 267 11.29 12.27 23.04
CA THR A 267 10.45 11.56 24.01
C THR A 267 10.95 10.13 24.22
N SER A 268 10.45 9.47 25.28
CA SER A 268 10.64 8.03 25.49
C SER A 268 9.50 7.19 24.87
N ILE A 269 8.60 7.80 24.11
CA ILE A 269 7.45 7.13 23.51
C ILE A 269 7.89 6.43 22.23
N SER A 270 7.64 5.11 22.16
CA SER A 270 7.93 4.33 20.97
C SER A 270 6.84 4.51 19.91
N GLY A 271 7.24 4.86 18.67
CA GLY A 271 6.38 4.93 17.50
C GLY A 271 6.43 3.68 16.62
N ASN A 272 6.94 2.55 17.13
CA ASN A 272 7.18 1.34 16.33
C ASN A 272 5.93 0.49 16.07
N SER A 273 4.80 0.76 16.70
CA SER A 273 3.60 -0.08 16.63
C SER A 273 2.41 0.56 15.94
N ALA A 274 2.37 1.89 15.88
CA ALA A 274 1.27 2.63 15.25
C ALA A 274 1.66 4.09 14.98
N SER A 275 0.87 4.77 14.15
CA SER A 275 0.94 6.22 14.01
C SER A 275 0.34 6.90 15.25
N ILE A 276 1.08 7.85 15.84
CA ILE A 276 0.74 8.52 17.10
C ILE A 276 0.66 10.04 16.86
N PRO A 277 -0.45 10.69 17.25
CA PRO A 277 -0.62 12.14 17.11
C PRO A 277 0.01 12.90 18.29
N PHE A 278 0.68 14.03 17.96
CA PHE A 278 1.26 14.96 18.92
C PHE A 278 0.85 16.40 18.58
N SER A 279 0.73 17.20 19.64
CA SER A 279 0.56 18.66 19.56
C SER A 279 1.40 19.36 20.62
N VAL A 280 1.58 20.65 20.46
CA VAL A 280 2.38 21.48 21.39
C VAL A 280 1.61 22.76 21.69
N TYR A 281 1.60 23.18 22.95
CA TYR A 281 1.17 24.53 23.32
C TYR A 281 2.27 25.27 24.06
N ALA A 282 2.28 26.59 23.95
CA ALA A 282 3.21 27.46 24.62
C ALA A 282 2.61 28.00 25.92
N VAL A 283 3.45 28.26 26.89
CA VAL A 283 3.08 28.94 28.15
C VAL A 283 4.00 30.11 28.34
N ASP A 284 3.45 31.29 28.66
CA ASP A 284 4.22 32.50 28.93
C ASP A 284 4.79 32.53 30.36
N SER A 285 5.50 33.61 30.67
CA SER A 285 6.05 33.86 31.99
C SER A 285 4.98 34.06 33.07
N CYS A 286 3.74 34.35 32.67
CA CYS A 286 2.59 34.62 33.53
C CYS A 286 1.67 33.41 33.72
N ASN A 287 2.02 32.25 33.13
CA ASN A 287 1.29 30.98 33.12
C ASN A 287 0.01 31.02 32.27
N ASN A 288 -0.08 31.91 31.27
CA ASN A 288 -1.16 31.83 30.30
C ASN A 288 -0.81 30.78 29.21
N PRO A 289 -1.62 29.72 29.00
CA PRO A 289 -1.39 28.74 27.96
C PRO A 289 -1.96 29.23 26.63
N SER A 290 -1.24 29.02 25.54
CA SER A 290 -1.78 29.16 24.19
C SER A 290 -2.75 28.02 23.83
N ALA A 291 -3.48 28.18 22.73
CA ALA A 291 -4.14 27.05 22.08
C ALA A 291 -3.07 26.02 21.64
N PRO A 292 -3.37 24.69 21.71
CA PRO A 292 -2.48 23.68 21.17
C PRO A 292 -2.33 23.83 19.65
N SER A 293 -1.15 23.50 19.12
CA SER A 293 -0.92 23.45 17.67
C SER A 293 -1.86 22.48 16.97
N VAL A 294 -1.97 22.58 15.64
CA VAL A 294 -2.50 21.48 14.82
C VAL A 294 -1.67 20.23 15.12
N SER A 295 -2.36 19.10 15.27
CA SER A 295 -1.71 17.84 15.63
C SER A 295 -1.07 17.21 14.38
N HIS A 296 0.23 16.86 14.46
CA HIS A 296 0.90 16.01 13.48
C HIS A 296 1.02 14.59 14.04
N ALA A 297 1.00 13.59 13.16
CA ALA A 297 1.16 12.19 13.56
C ALA A 297 2.49 11.63 13.04
N THR A 298 3.06 10.67 13.77
CA THR A 298 4.22 9.91 13.30
C THR A 298 3.90 9.15 12.01
N LEU A 299 4.88 9.03 11.12
CA LEU A 299 4.81 8.05 10.04
C LEU A 299 4.92 6.64 10.60
N TYR A 300 4.05 5.75 10.12
CA TYR A 300 4.10 4.33 10.45
C TYR A 300 4.08 3.53 9.15
N VAL A 301 5.17 2.78 8.89
CA VAL A 301 5.32 1.93 7.72
C VAL A 301 5.12 0.48 8.08
N ASN A 302 4.36 -0.23 7.24
CA ASN A 302 4.25 -1.68 7.21
C ASN A 302 4.97 -2.24 5.99
N ALA A 303 5.49 -3.46 6.10
CA ALA A 303 6.09 -4.20 5.00
C ALA A 303 5.56 -5.62 4.95
N SER A 304 5.25 -6.11 3.75
CA SER A 304 4.88 -7.50 3.50
C SER A 304 5.57 -8.01 2.25
N PHE A 305 6.12 -9.21 2.32
CA PHE A 305 6.67 -9.87 1.15
C PHE A 305 5.54 -10.51 0.33
N VAL A 306 5.46 -10.18 -0.95
CA VAL A 306 4.48 -10.72 -1.91
C VAL A 306 5.21 -11.68 -2.84
N LEU A 307 5.10 -12.97 -2.55
CA LEU A 307 5.86 -14.02 -3.23
C LEU A 307 5.63 -14.03 -4.74
N CYS A 308 4.38 -13.88 -5.17
CA CYS A 308 4.03 -13.99 -6.60
C CYS A 308 4.49 -12.79 -7.43
N GLU A 309 4.68 -11.65 -6.82
CA GLU A 309 5.23 -10.45 -7.45
C GLU A 309 6.74 -10.34 -7.23
N GLN A 310 7.28 -11.20 -6.38
CA GLN A 310 8.68 -11.18 -5.95
C GLN A 310 9.11 -9.81 -5.43
N SER A 311 8.20 -9.14 -4.73
CA SER A 311 8.37 -7.77 -4.24
C SER A 311 8.09 -7.68 -2.73
N VAL A 312 8.66 -6.65 -2.10
CA VAL A 312 8.22 -6.20 -0.78
C VAL A 312 7.28 -5.03 -0.98
N HIS A 313 6.03 -5.22 -0.62
CA HIS A 313 5.01 -4.18 -0.59
C HIS A 313 5.14 -3.40 0.71
N LEU A 314 5.41 -2.10 0.60
CA LEU A 314 5.47 -1.13 1.69
C LEU A 314 4.22 -0.26 1.64
N SER A 315 3.60 0.01 2.79
CA SER A 315 2.48 0.95 2.90
C SER A 315 2.59 1.76 4.18
N TRP A 316 2.17 3.04 4.15
CA TRP A 316 2.24 3.96 5.29
C TRP A 316 1.09 4.96 5.30
N ASN A 317 0.93 5.65 6.43
CA ASN A 317 -0.02 6.75 6.53
C ASN A 317 0.53 8.04 5.91
N ALA A 318 -0.35 8.89 5.38
CA ALA A 318 0.04 10.21 4.89
C ALA A 318 0.62 11.07 6.03
N TYR A 319 1.68 11.81 5.74
CA TYR A 319 2.14 12.92 6.58
C TYR A 319 1.42 14.19 6.15
N SER A 320 0.67 14.78 7.09
CA SER A 320 -0.26 15.89 6.82
C SER A 320 0.15 17.17 7.57
N TYR A 321 -0.49 18.28 7.19
CA TYR A 321 -0.41 19.60 7.84
C TYR A 321 0.85 20.42 7.59
N TRP A 322 1.74 19.98 6.71
CA TRP A 322 2.72 20.90 6.11
C TRP A 322 2.02 21.78 5.07
N PRO A 323 2.51 23.01 4.83
CA PRO A 323 1.96 23.90 3.79
C PRO A 323 1.97 23.29 2.38
N ASN A 324 3.00 22.50 2.07
CA ASN A 324 3.15 21.82 0.79
C ASN A 324 2.99 20.32 0.96
N ALA A 325 2.65 19.64 -0.13
CA ALA A 325 2.50 18.19 -0.15
C ALA A 325 3.81 17.47 0.24
N ALA A 326 3.69 16.34 0.92
CA ALA A 326 4.83 15.49 1.24
C ALA A 326 5.24 14.64 0.03
N VAL A 327 6.55 14.45 -0.15
CA VAL A 327 7.17 13.45 -1.01
C VAL A 327 7.87 12.43 -0.12
N TYR A 328 7.74 11.16 -0.43
CA TYR A 328 8.26 10.06 0.40
C TYR A 328 9.51 9.46 -0.23
N GLU A 329 10.59 9.40 0.53
CA GLU A 329 11.82 8.68 0.21
C GLU A 329 11.80 7.34 0.92
N ILE A 330 11.98 6.26 0.19
CA ILE A 330 12.07 4.91 0.73
C ILE A 330 13.53 4.60 1.01
N LEU A 331 13.86 4.45 2.28
CA LEU A 331 15.20 4.11 2.76
C LEU A 331 15.28 2.61 2.97
N VAL A 332 16.27 1.95 2.38
CA VAL A 332 16.52 0.52 2.52
C VAL A 332 17.91 0.26 3.07
N SER A 333 18.00 -0.70 3.99
CA SER A 333 19.26 -1.24 4.52
C SER A 333 19.30 -2.74 4.25
N LEU A 334 20.35 -3.19 3.58
CA LEU A 334 20.58 -4.58 3.23
C LEU A 334 21.57 -5.20 4.20
N ASN A 335 21.20 -6.34 4.83
CA ASN A 335 22.04 -7.12 5.76
C ASN A 335 22.70 -6.29 6.87
N GLY A 336 21.98 -5.26 7.37
CA GLY A 336 22.48 -4.37 8.44
C GLY A 336 23.48 -3.31 7.96
N GLY A 337 23.65 -3.14 6.66
CA GLY A 337 24.45 -2.05 6.08
C GLY A 337 23.82 -0.68 6.25
N GLY A 338 24.46 0.36 5.71
CA GLY A 338 23.93 1.72 5.71
C GLY A 338 22.64 1.86 4.90
N GLU A 339 21.80 2.83 5.27
CA GLU A 339 20.57 3.14 4.53
C GLU A 339 20.91 3.82 3.19
N THR A 340 20.26 3.36 2.13
CA THR A 340 20.28 3.96 0.79
C THR A 340 18.84 4.22 0.32
N ILE A 341 18.67 5.11 -0.64
CA ILE A 341 17.34 5.41 -1.20
C ILE A 341 17.02 4.36 -2.27
N ALA A 342 15.98 3.54 -2.00
CA ALA A 342 15.43 2.60 -2.97
C ALA A 342 14.53 3.28 -4.01
N GLY A 343 13.83 4.34 -3.62
CA GLY A 343 12.95 5.08 -4.50
C GLY A 343 12.34 6.32 -3.84
N THR A 344 11.59 7.08 -4.63
CA THR A 344 10.81 8.23 -4.18
C THR A 344 9.43 8.19 -4.81
N THR A 345 8.39 8.55 -4.05
CA THR A 345 7.01 8.55 -4.52
C THR A 345 6.18 9.63 -3.81
N SER A 346 5.07 10.03 -4.43
CA SER A 346 4.00 10.80 -3.79
C SER A 346 2.86 9.91 -3.26
N ASP A 347 2.84 8.64 -3.64
CA ASP A 347 1.86 7.67 -3.20
C ASP A 347 2.15 7.21 -1.76
N LEU A 348 1.21 6.51 -1.15
CA LEU A 348 1.32 5.98 0.21
C LEU A 348 1.75 4.51 0.24
N PHE A 349 2.32 4.04 -0.85
CA PHE A 349 2.86 2.70 -1.00
C PHE A 349 4.07 2.71 -1.94
N PHE A 350 4.86 1.65 -1.86
CA PHE A 350 5.99 1.39 -2.75
C PHE A 350 6.27 -0.11 -2.82
N ASP A 351 6.55 -0.61 -4.01
CA ASP A 351 6.90 -2.01 -4.25
C ASP A 351 8.38 -2.12 -4.64
N ASP A 352 9.17 -2.76 -3.76
CA ASP A 352 10.57 -3.05 -4.04
C ASP A 352 10.68 -4.47 -4.63
N SER A 353 11.08 -4.56 -5.90
CA SER A 353 11.18 -5.82 -6.65
C SER A 353 12.62 -6.30 -6.89
N ASN A 354 13.64 -5.52 -6.50
CA ASN A 354 15.05 -5.89 -6.70
C ASN A 354 15.60 -6.65 -5.49
N LEU A 355 15.03 -7.83 -5.20
CA LEU A 355 15.30 -8.56 -3.98
C LEU A 355 16.22 -9.76 -4.20
N ILE A 356 17.06 -10.03 -3.21
CA ILE A 356 17.90 -11.21 -3.11
C ILE A 356 17.26 -12.19 -2.11
N SER A 357 17.00 -13.42 -2.54
CA SER A 357 16.42 -14.46 -1.67
C SER A 357 17.29 -14.71 -0.44
N GLY A 358 16.68 -14.73 0.74
CA GLY A 358 17.34 -14.97 2.03
C GLY A 358 18.11 -13.77 2.59
N ALA A 359 18.18 -12.65 1.90
CA ALA A 359 18.81 -11.43 2.41
C ALA A 359 17.88 -10.69 3.38
N PHE A 360 18.47 -10.00 4.35
CA PHE A 360 17.74 -9.25 5.38
C PHE A 360 17.57 -7.79 4.96
N TYR A 361 16.35 -7.39 4.61
CA TYR A 361 15.98 -6.04 4.21
C TYR A 361 15.28 -5.31 5.34
N CYS A 362 15.71 -4.08 5.64
CA CYS A 362 15.02 -3.20 6.57
C CYS A 362 14.68 -1.88 5.89
N TYR A 363 13.45 -1.44 6.04
CA TYR A 363 12.92 -0.24 5.40
C TYR A 363 12.53 0.81 6.41
N ARG A 364 12.67 2.07 6.03
CA ARG A 364 12.10 3.26 6.65
C ARG A 364 11.56 4.18 5.57
N VAL A 365 10.54 4.93 5.87
CA VAL A 365 9.99 5.95 4.98
C VAL A 365 10.28 7.31 5.57
N ARG A 366 10.83 8.21 4.77
CA ARG A 366 11.07 9.59 5.15
C ARG A 366 10.23 10.52 4.28
N ALA A 367 9.20 11.15 4.90
CA ALA A 367 8.49 12.25 4.27
C ALA A 367 9.36 13.49 4.24
N ARG A 368 9.34 14.23 3.14
CA ARG A 368 9.90 15.57 3.00
C ARG A 368 8.82 16.50 2.47
N GLU A 369 8.76 17.70 3.02
CA GLU A 369 7.92 18.75 2.43
C GLU A 369 8.47 19.14 1.05
N SER A 370 7.61 19.22 0.04
CA SER A 370 8.02 19.61 -1.31
C SER A 370 8.44 21.09 -1.38
N GLY A 371 9.31 21.42 -2.33
CA GLY A 371 9.85 22.78 -2.50
C GLY A 371 11.21 22.98 -1.80
N LEU A 372 11.47 24.19 -1.31
CA LEU A 372 12.73 24.57 -0.65
C LEU A 372 12.75 24.28 0.86
N SER A 373 11.76 23.57 1.37
CA SER A 373 11.64 23.25 2.80
C SER A 373 12.68 22.20 3.22
N THR A 374 13.21 22.34 4.43
CA THR A 374 14.09 21.34 5.07
C THR A 374 13.33 20.37 5.98
N ARG A 375 12.00 20.54 6.09
CA ARG A 375 11.17 19.73 6.98
C ARG A 375 11.13 18.28 6.55
N SER A 376 11.29 17.39 7.49
CA SER A 376 11.21 15.96 7.25
C SER A 376 10.68 15.20 8.46
N SER A 377 10.07 14.04 8.20
CA SER A 377 9.62 13.10 9.22
C SER A 377 9.99 11.70 8.77
N THR A 378 10.53 10.89 9.67
CA THR A 378 10.97 9.51 9.38
C THR A 378 10.13 8.53 10.18
N SER A 379 9.78 7.40 9.57
CA SER A 379 8.94 6.33 10.13
C SER A 379 9.71 5.40 11.08
N ASN A 380 8.97 4.43 11.65
CA ASN A 380 9.53 3.22 12.24
C ASN A 380 10.37 2.45 11.23
N LYS A 381 11.21 1.55 11.74
CA LYS A 381 11.98 0.58 10.95
C LYS A 381 11.21 -0.73 10.89
N VAL A 382 10.98 -1.27 9.68
CA VAL A 382 10.36 -2.58 9.46
C VAL A 382 11.30 -3.45 8.65
N CYS A 383 11.38 -4.75 9.00
CA CYS A 383 12.34 -5.64 8.36
C CYS A 383 11.64 -6.91 7.84
N VAL A 384 12.10 -7.40 6.69
CA VAL A 384 11.62 -8.61 6.03
C VAL A 384 12.79 -9.42 5.47
N VAL A 385 12.58 -10.74 5.35
CA VAL A 385 13.49 -11.65 4.66
C VAL A 385 12.69 -12.28 3.53
N PRO A 386 12.82 -11.83 2.28
CA PRO A 386 12.17 -12.46 1.15
C PRO A 386 12.81 -13.83 0.89
N ILE A 387 11.98 -14.86 0.81
CA ILE A 387 12.45 -16.22 0.48
C ILE A 387 11.73 -16.63 -0.80
N PHE A 388 12.52 -16.82 -1.87
CA PHE A 388 12.06 -17.41 -3.12
C PHE A 388 12.35 -18.90 -3.08
N PRO A 389 11.33 -19.76 -3.03
CA PRO A 389 11.57 -21.20 -3.10
C PRO A 389 12.28 -21.55 -4.41
N PRO A 390 13.32 -22.38 -4.40
CA PRO A 390 13.96 -22.82 -5.63
C PRO A 390 12.97 -23.66 -6.44
N PRO A 391 13.03 -23.62 -7.80
CA PRO A 391 12.28 -24.55 -8.63
C PRO A 391 12.75 -25.98 -8.37
N PRO A 392 11.91 -27.01 -8.64
CA PRO A 392 12.35 -28.39 -8.56
C PRO A 392 13.54 -28.62 -9.49
N MET A 393 14.55 -29.34 -9.01
CA MET A 393 15.76 -29.60 -9.79
C MET A 393 15.45 -30.47 -11.04
N TYR A 394 14.42 -31.31 -10.95
CA TYR A 394 13.96 -32.14 -12.05
C TYR A 394 12.48 -32.51 -11.92
N THR A 395 11.85 -32.72 -13.08
CA THR A 395 10.56 -33.36 -13.26
C THR A 395 10.77 -34.46 -14.32
N TYR A 396 10.40 -35.70 -14.03
CA TYR A 396 10.72 -36.87 -14.87
C TYR A 396 9.50 -37.75 -15.04
N ILE A 397 9.15 -38.12 -16.30
CA ILE A 397 8.16 -39.17 -16.60
C ILE A 397 8.85 -40.54 -16.47
N ARG A 398 8.40 -41.34 -15.50
CA ARG A 398 8.89 -42.69 -15.25
C ARG A 398 8.35 -43.68 -16.27
N SER A 399 7.05 -43.65 -16.58
CA SER A 399 6.47 -44.53 -17.60
C SER A 399 5.16 -43.93 -18.16
N VAL A 400 4.90 -44.29 -19.43
CA VAL A 400 3.65 -44.06 -20.15
C VAL A 400 3.13 -45.40 -20.58
N SER A 401 2.17 -45.99 -19.87
CA SER A 401 1.69 -47.34 -20.05
C SER A 401 0.21 -47.38 -20.40
N VAL A 402 -0.16 -48.13 -21.41
CA VAL A 402 -1.57 -48.31 -21.77
C VAL A 402 -2.20 -49.31 -20.79
N VAL A 403 -3.36 -48.95 -20.24
CA VAL A 403 -4.15 -49.75 -19.29
C VAL A 403 -5.27 -50.50 -20.03
N ASN A 404 -5.94 -49.81 -20.94
CA ASN A 404 -7.02 -50.38 -21.78
C ASN A 404 -7.21 -49.52 -23.04
N SER A 405 -8.24 -49.78 -23.85
CA SER A 405 -8.52 -49.10 -25.10
C SER A 405 -8.76 -47.58 -24.99
N SER A 406 -9.02 -47.06 -23.79
CA SER A 406 -9.34 -45.64 -23.55
C SER A 406 -8.49 -45.00 -22.48
N THR A 407 -7.58 -45.75 -21.79
CA THR A 407 -6.87 -45.25 -20.62
C THR A 407 -5.37 -45.47 -20.73
N ILE A 408 -4.60 -44.41 -20.48
CA ILE A 408 -3.15 -44.43 -20.35
C ILE A 408 -2.79 -43.98 -18.94
N GLU A 409 -1.96 -44.77 -18.23
CA GLU A 409 -1.32 -44.41 -16.98
C GLU A 409 0.00 -43.70 -17.29
N VAL A 410 0.19 -42.51 -16.71
CA VAL A 410 1.48 -41.80 -16.75
C VAL A 410 2.00 -41.70 -15.32
N ARG A 411 3.18 -42.30 -15.07
CA ARG A 411 3.89 -42.17 -13.81
C ARG A 411 5.00 -41.16 -13.94
N ALA A 412 5.11 -40.26 -12.95
CA ALA A 412 6.13 -39.24 -12.94
C ALA A 412 6.81 -39.16 -11.56
N PHE A 413 8.00 -38.58 -11.54
CA PHE A 413 8.76 -38.26 -10.36
C PHE A 413 9.22 -36.82 -10.39
N VAL A 414 9.03 -36.10 -9.28
CA VAL A 414 9.40 -34.70 -9.13
C VAL A 414 10.26 -34.54 -7.91
N ASP A 415 11.26 -33.66 -7.97
CA ASP A 415 12.09 -33.32 -6.82
C ASP A 415 11.20 -32.72 -5.70
N ASP A 416 11.16 -33.43 -4.56
CA ASP A 416 10.33 -33.09 -3.40
C ASP A 416 10.95 -32.02 -2.48
N ALA A 417 12.22 -31.65 -2.71
CA ALA A 417 12.88 -30.57 -1.96
C ALA A 417 12.31 -29.19 -2.30
N ALA A 418 11.57 -29.06 -3.39
CA ALA A 418 10.90 -27.82 -3.79
C ALA A 418 9.56 -27.66 -3.06
N ILE A 419 9.58 -27.03 -1.90
CA ILE A 419 8.41 -26.85 -1.00
C ILE A 419 7.26 -26.02 -1.62
N ALA A 420 7.46 -25.39 -2.77
CA ALA A 420 6.51 -24.42 -3.34
C ALA A 420 5.67 -24.94 -4.50
N ILE A 421 5.69 -26.25 -4.80
CA ILE A 421 4.85 -26.80 -5.86
C ILE A 421 3.41 -26.88 -5.36
N LYS A 422 2.51 -26.24 -6.09
CA LYS A 422 1.07 -26.25 -5.82
C LYS A 422 0.36 -27.34 -6.61
N THR A 423 0.74 -27.49 -7.89
CA THR A 423 -0.04 -28.29 -8.84
C THR A 423 0.87 -29.02 -9.82
N TYR A 424 0.55 -30.30 -10.06
CA TYR A 424 1.08 -31.08 -11.17
C TYR A 424 0.05 -31.14 -12.29
N GLN A 425 0.50 -30.97 -13.53
CA GLN A 425 -0.34 -31.03 -14.73
C GLN A 425 0.21 -32.01 -15.73
N LEU A 426 -0.66 -32.92 -16.22
CA LEU A 426 -0.39 -33.80 -17.34
C LEU A 426 -0.84 -33.14 -18.63
N LEU A 427 0.05 -33.06 -19.59
CA LEU A 427 -0.19 -32.50 -20.91
C LEU A 427 0.00 -33.58 -21.97
N ARG A 428 -0.87 -33.62 -22.99
CA ARG A 428 -0.87 -34.59 -24.09
C ARG A 428 -0.80 -33.88 -25.44
N SER A 429 -0.12 -34.52 -26.39
CA SER A 429 -0.13 -34.15 -27.81
C SER A 429 -0.13 -35.41 -28.70
N ASN A 430 -0.57 -35.26 -29.95
CA ASN A 430 -0.42 -36.28 -30.98
C ASN A 430 0.95 -36.18 -31.71
N SER A 431 1.76 -35.18 -31.38
CA SER A 431 3.07 -34.93 -31.99
C SER A 431 4.08 -34.54 -30.93
N ALA A 432 5.34 -34.96 -31.06
CA ALA A 432 6.43 -34.54 -30.19
C ALA A 432 6.64 -33.02 -30.19
N ALA A 433 6.34 -32.35 -31.30
CA ALA A 433 6.44 -30.89 -31.42
C ALA A 433 5.25 -30.13 -30.81
N GLY A 434 4.22 -30.83 -30.32
CA GLY A 434 2.99 -30.23 -29.81
C GLY A 434 1.97 -29.87 -30.92
N PRO A 435 0.98 -29.05 -30.63
CA PRO A 435 0.73 -28.42 -29.33
C PRO A 435 0.30 -29.42 -28.24
N PHE A 436 0.70 -29.16 -27.00
CA PHE A 436 0.33 -29.97 -25.83
C PHE A 436 -0.88 -29.36 -25.13
N GLY A 437 -1.96 -30.15 -25.01
CA GLY A 437 -3.17 -29.78 -24.28
C GLY A 437 -3.21 -30.37 -22.88
N LEU A 438 -3.80 -29.66 -21.92
CA LEU A 438 -4.02 -30.14 -20.56
C LEU A 438 -5.01 -31.31 -20.56
N VAL A 439 -4.63 -32.43 -19.93
CA VAL A 439 -5.46 -33.63 -19.79
C VAL A 439 -5.91 -33.84 -18.34
N ALA A 440 -5.00 -33.69 -17.41
CA ALA A 440 -5.27 -33.89 -16.00
C ALA A 440 -4.45 -32.93 -15.14
N SER A 441 -4.98 -32.62 -13.95
CA SER A 441 -4.34 -31.77 -12.96
C SER A 441 -4.58 -32.35 -11.56
N GLN A 442 -3.57 -32.31 -10.68
CA GLN A 442 -3.70 -32.71 -9.29
C GLN A 442 -2.87 -31.84 -8.36
N SER A 443 -3.30 -31.72 -7.10
CA SER A 443 -2.56 -30.98 -6.07
C SER A 443 -1.25 -31.71 -5.73
N ALA A 444 -0.20 -30.95 -5.51
CA ALA A 444 1.13 -31.46 -5.22
C ALA A 444 1.32 -32.02 -3.79
N ALA A 445 0.47 -31.80 -2.85
CA ALA A 445 0.37 -32.35 -1.49
C ALA A 445 1.66 -33.02 -0.91
N GLY A 446 2.87 -32.63 -1.35
CA GLY A 446 4.16 -33.20 -0.91
C GLY A 446 4.47 -34.58 -1.44
N VAL A 447 3.86 -35.03 -2.55
CA VAL A 447 4.06 -36.34 -3.14
C VAL A 447 5.07 -36.29 -4.29
N ALA A 448 6.23 -36.90 -4.13
CA ALA A 448 7.28 -36.95 -5.15
C ALA A 448 6.93 -37.90 -6.31
N ASN A 449 6.24 -39.03 -6.05
CA ASN A 449 5.81 -40.01 -7.03
C ASN A 449 4.35 -39.79 -7.44
N ILE A 450 4.14 -39.44 -8.68
CA ILE A 450 2.86 -38.97 -9.20
C ILE A 450 2.30 -40.01 -10.18
N ARG A 451 0.98 -40.21 -10.16
CA ARG A 451 0.26 -41.05 -11.12
C ARG A 451 -0.88 -40.27 -11.73
N PHE A 452 -0.93 -40.25 -13.05
CA PHE A 452 -2.03 -39.71 -13.80
C PHE A 452 -2.71 -40.81 -14.62
N PHE A 453 -3.99 -40.68 -14.83
CA PHE A 453 -4.77 -41.51 -15.74
C PHE A 453 -5.42 -40.62 -16.80
N ASP A 454 -5.00 -40.78 -18.05
CA ASP A 454 -5.69 -40.18 -19.20
C ASP A 454 -6.76 -41.15 -19.66
N THR A 455 -8.00 -40.87 -19.34
CA THR A 455 -9.17 -41.70 -19.68
C THR A 455 -9.81 -41.29 -21.02
N SER A 456 -9.21 -40.36 -21.73
CA SER A 456 -9.71 -39.83 -23.01
C SER A 456 -8.86 -40.25 -24.21
N ALA A 457 -7.92 -41.17 -24.01
CA ALA A 457 -7.05 -41.66 -25.07
C ALA A 457 -7.77 -42.72 -25.96
N ASN A 458 -7.51 -42.68 -27.24
CA ASN A 458 -7.84 -43.78 -28.15
C ASN A 458 -6.56 -44.55 -28.44
N THR A 459 -6.29 -45.54 -27.61
CA THR A 459 -5.00 -46.26 -27.56
C THR A 459 -4.84 -47.28 -28.70
N GLU A 460 -5.95 -47.64 -29.39
CA GLU A 460 -5.93 -48.55 -30.52
C GLU A 460 -5.54 -47.82 -31.84
N ALA A 461 -5.84 -46.51 -31.90
CA ALA A 461 -5.60 -45.74 -33.13
C ALA A 461 -4.31 -44.91 -33.07
N PHE A 462 -3.93 -44.40 -31.89
CA PHE A 462 -2.89 -43.40 -31.76
C PHE A 462 -1.87 -43.72 -30.66
N SER A 463 -0.63 -43.34 -30.93
CA SER A 463 0.41 -43.13 -29.92
C SER A 463 0.40 -41.70 -29.48
N TYR A 464 0.39 -41.43 -28.18
CA TYR A 464 0.33 -40.08 -27.58
C TYR A 464 1.64 -39.72 -26.93
N TYR A 465 1.97 -38.42 -27.05
CA TYR A 465 3.12 -37.80 -26.37
C TYR A 465 2.65 -37.10 -25.13
N TYR A 466 3.35 -37.30 -24.02
CA TYR A 466 3.04 -36.71 -22.74
C TYR A 466 4.21 -35.94 -22.19
N LYS A 467 3.91 -34.85 -21.46
CA LYS A 467 4.83 -34.20 -20.54
C LYS A 467 4.09 -33.79 -19.28
N VAL A 468 4.83 -33.76 -18.17
CA VAL A 468 4.35 -33.28 -16.88
C VAL A 468 5.00 -31.94 -16.61
N ARG A 469 4.23 -30.96 -16.18
CA ARG A 469 4.73 -29.70 -15.70
C ARG A 469 4.31 -29.45 -14.27
N THR A 470 5.12 -28.67 -13.54
CA THR A 470 4.89 -28.29 -12.17
C THR A 470 4.58 -26.81 -12.11
N LEU A 471 3.50 -26.45 -11.41
CA LEU A 471 3.14 -25.06 -11.12
C LEU A 471 3.44 -24.76 -9.65
N ASP A 472 4.03 -23.60 -9.38
CA ASP A 472 4.26 -23.09 -8.03
C ASP A 472 2.98 -22.54 -7.38
N SER A 473 3.11 -21.94 -6.19
CA SER A 473 2.00 -21.30 -5.47
C SER A 473 1.40 -20.11 -6.21
N CYS A 474 2.10 -19.59 -7.20
CA CYS A 474 1.70 -18.46 -8.04
C CYS A 474 1.14 -18.89 -9.41
N ASP A 475 0.92 -20.20 -9.62
CA ASP A 475 0.46 -20.80 -10.87
C ASP A 475 1.44 -20.59 -12.06
N VAL A 476 2.72 -20.32 -11.76
CA VAL A 476 3.78 -20.21 -12.75
C VAL A 476 4.39 -21.57 -13.02
N ASN A 477 4.62 -21.90 -14.31
CA ASN A 477 5.33 -23.12 -14.70
C ASN A 477 6.81 -23.01 -14.32
N VAL A 478 7.24 -23.81 -13.34
CA VAL A 478 8.61 -23.79 -12.80
C VAL A 478 9.48 -24.94 -13.28
N SER A 479 8.88 -26.03 -13.77
CA SER A 479 9.63 -27.17 -14.34
C SER A 479 8.74 -27.99 -15.26
N GLU A 480 9.34 -28.59 -16.28
CA GLU A 480 8.68 -29.55 -17.18
C GLU A 480 9.55 -30.83 -17.31
N SER A 481 8.88 -31.98 -17.47
CA SER A 481 9.54 -33.25 -17.75
C SER A 481 10.03 -33.31 -19.20
N GLN A 482 10.87 -34.34 -19.49
CA GLN A 482 11.04 -34.80 -20.86
C GLN A 482 9.69 -35.21 -21.47
N ILE A 483 9.66 -35.32 -22.80
CA ILE A 483 8.49 -35.82 -23.55
C ILE A 483 8.63 -37.33 -23.63
N SER A 484 7.62 -38.08 -23.17
CA SER A 484 7.58 -39.53 -23.28
C SER A 484 6.34 -39.95 -24.09
N ARG A 485 6.38 -41.14 -24.67
CA ARG A 485 5.40 -41.59 -25.66
C ARG A 485 4.81 -42.95 -25.30
N SER A 486 3.50 -43.14 -25.51
CA SER A 486 2.87 -44.46 -25.41
C SER A 486 3.25 -45.37 -26.57
N ILE A 487 3.43 -46.66 -26.28
CA ILE A 487 3.64 -47.67 -27.30
C ILE A 487 2.32 -47.93 -28.02
N LEU A 488 2.34 -47.91 -29.37
CA LEU A 488 1.24 -48.34 -30.21
C LEU A 488 1.65 -49.64 -30.93
N LEU A 489 0.96 -50.72 -30.60
CA LEU A 489 1.09 -52.01 -31.26
C LEU A 489 0.01 -52.10 -32.35
N LYS A 490 0.41 -52.47 -33.55
CA LYS A 490 -0.45 -52.77 -34.71
C LYS A 490 -0.20 -54.20 -35.18
N GLY A 491 -1.19 -54.81 -35.79
CA GLY A 491 -1.06 -56.13 -36.34
C GLY A 491 -2.06 -56.42 -37.44
N ILE A 492 -1.76 -57.42 -38.23
CA ILE A 492 -2.60 -57.95 -39.33
C ILE A 492 -2.55 -59.48 -39.24
N ALA A 493 -3.71 -60.17 -39.36
CA ALA A 493 -3.78 -61.60 -39.55
C ALA A 493 -3.58 -61.91 -41.03
N ASP A 494 -2.61 -62.70 -41.37
CA ASP A 494 -2.25 -63.07 -42.73
C ASP A 494 -2.87 -64.44 -43.12
N PRO A 495 -3.20 -64.65 -44.42
CA PRO A 495 -3.87 -65.87 -44.87
C PRO A 495 -3.07 -67.17 -44.68
N GLU A 496 -1.76 -67.05 -44.41
CA GLU A 496 -0.86 -68.20 -44.23
C GLU A 496 -0.76 -68.65 -42.75
N TYR A 497 -1.78 -68.31 -41.94
CA TYR A 497 -1.81 -68.58 -40.48
C TYR A 497 -0.62 -67.96 -39.73
N THR A 498 -0.32 -66.75 -40.10
CA THR A 498 0.66 -65.90 -39.43
C THR A 498 0.00 -64.60 -38.98
N ASN A 499 0.51 -64.02 -37.88
CA ASN A 499 0.15 -62.72 -37.38
C ASN A 499 1.36 -61.79 -37.50
N THR A 500 1.26 -60.79 -38.34
CA THR A 500 2.33 -59.79 -38.51
C THR A 500 2.08 -58.62 -37.58
N LEU A 501 3.03 -58.39 -36.65
CA LEU A 501 2.98 -57.37 -35.64
C LEU A 501 4.02 -56.28 -35.91
N SER A 502 3.67 -55.05 -35.63
CA SER A 502 4.61 -53.89 -35.64
C SER A 502 4.28 -52.92 -34.52
N TRP A 503 5.30 -52.33 -33.92
CA TRP A 503 5.11 -51.41 -32.81
C TRP A 503 6.06 -50.21 -32.88
N ILE A 504 5.76 -49.18 -32.10
CA ILE A 504 6.62 -48.02 -31.97
C ILE A 504 7.48 -48.21 -30.73
N GLY A 505 8.81 -48.08 -30.85
CA GLY A 505 9.71 -48.23 -29.74
C GLY A 505 9.49 -47.18 -28.64
N TYR A 506 9.64 -47.61 -27.39
CA TYR A 506 9.55 -46.70 -26.24
C TYR A 506 10.78 -45.78 -26.21
N GLN A 507 10.58 -44.51 -25.79
CA GLN A 507 11.63 -43.47 -25.81
C GLN A 507 11.71 -42.74 -24.47
N ASP A 508 12.88 -42.16 -24.23
CA ASP A 508 13.17 -41.14 -23.22
C ASP A 508 13.19 -41.66 -21.75
N TRP A 509 13.45 -42.96 -21.52
CA TRP A 509 13.93 -43.39 -20.23
C TRP A 509 15.39 -42.98 -20.00
N LEU A 510 15.70 -42.50 -18.80
CA LEU A 510 17.08 -42.17 -18.40
C LEU A 510 17.97 -43.40 -18.32
N GLY A 511 17.40 -44.56 -17.99
CA GLY A 511 18.05 -45.85 -17.98
C GLY A 511 18.11 -46.54 -19.35
N THR A 512 17.52 -46.00 -20.39
CA THR A 512 17.30 -46.58 -21.70
C THR A 512 16.34 -47.81 -21.67
N VAL A 513 16.06 -48.42 -22.80
CA VAL A 513 15.28 -49.67 -22.88
C VAL A 513 16.21 -50.85 -22.79
N SER A 514 15.94 -51.78 -21.88
CA SER A 514 16.66 -53.06 -21.77
C SER A 514 16.24 -54.04 -22.86
N HIS A 515 14.94 -54.30 -22.97
CA HIS A 515 14.36 -55.24 -23.93
C HIS A 515 12.85 -54.97 -24.05
N TYR A 516 12.25 -55.66 -25.06
CA TYR A 516 10.80 -55.71 -25.23
C TYR A 516 10.30 -57.13 -25.05
N ASN A 517 9.24 -57.35 -24.28
CA ASN A 517 8.58 -58.63 -24.07
C ASN A 517 7.25 -58.65 -24.83
N LEU A 518 7.06 -59.68 -25.64
CA LEU A 518 5.78 -59.95 -26.31
C LEU A 518 4.99 -60.96 -25.48
N TYR A 519 3.78 -60.64 -25.17
CA TYR A 519 2.80 -61.53 -24.54
C TYR A 519 1.66 -61.79 -25.52
N VAL A 520 1.13 -63.03 -25.52
CA VAL A 520 -0.02 -63.41 -26.32
C VAL A 520 -1.13 -63.95 -25.41
N ARG A 521 -2.35 -63.62 -25.72
CA ARG A 521 -3.56 -64.19 -25.11
C ARG A 521 -4.23 -65.07 -26.12
N THR A 522 -4.33 -66.36 -25.83
CA THR A 522 -4.98 -67.37 -26.64
C THR A 522 -6.08 -68.02 -25.78
N ASN A 523 -7.26 -68.28 -26.38
CA ASN A 523 -8.45 -68.78 -25.66
C ASN A 523 -8.77 -67.98 -24.39
N GLY A 524 -8.61 -66.65 -24.42
CA GLY A 524 -8.87 -65.76 -23.30
C GLY A 524 -7.80 -65.71 -22.21
N VAL A 525 -6.75 -66.53 -22.25
CA VAL A 525 -5.70 -66.59 -21.23
C VAL A 525 -4.43 -65.92 -21.72
N LEU A 526 -3.93 -64.92 -20.99
CA LEU A 526 -2.65 -64.27 -21.28
C LEU A 526 -1.49 -65.18 -20.85
N SER A 527 -0.47 -65.27 -21.71
CA SER A 527 0.75 -66.02 -21.38
C SER A 527 1.42 -65.51 -20.09
N ALA A 528 1.79 -66.40 -19.17
CA ALA A 528 2.41 -66.04 -17.89
C ALA A 528 3.86 -65.54 -18.05
N VAL A 529 4.52 -65.94 -19.12
CA VAL A 529 5.88 -65.53 -19.51
C VAL A 529 5.84 -64.95 -20.93
N PRO A 530 6.76 -64.07 -21.29
CA PRO A 530 6.82 -63.57 -22.65
C PRO A 530 7.05 -64.71 -23.63
N VAL A 531 6.30 -64.72 -24.74
CA VAL A 531 6.48 -65.71 -25.82
C VAL A 531 7.71 -65.39 -26.67
N LYS A 532 8.12 -64.12 -26.65
CA LYS A 532 9.33 -63.63 -27.34
C LYS A 532 9.87 -62.42 -26.63
N THR A 533 11.20 -62.29 -26.55
CA THR A 533 11.93 -61.12 -26.09
C THR A 533 12.76 -60.55 -27.23
N PHE A 534 12.79 -59.25 -27.38
CA PHE A 534 13.53 -58.52 -28.42
C PHE A 534 14.52 -57.56 -27.77
N ASP A 535 15.70 -57.46 -28.37
CA ASP A 535 16.67 -56.42 -27.99
C ASP A 535 16.23 -55.05 -28.54
N PRO A 536 16.63 -53.93 -27.92
CA PRO A 536 16.27 -52.59 -28.43
C PRO A 536 16.77 -52.27 -29.83
N SER A 537 17.78 -53.01 -30.30
CA SER A 537 18.36 -52.92 -31.65
C SER A 537 17.61 -53.75 -32.68
N ASP A 538 16.73 -54.65 -32.23
CA ASP A 538 15.92 -55.46 -33.15
C ASP A 538 14.89 -54.61 -33.89
N PRO A 539 14.44 -55.02 -35.10
CA PRO A 539 13.34 -54.36 -35.76
C PRO A 539 12.06 -54.40 -34.91
N PHE A 540 11.36 -53.31 -34.81
CA PHE A 540 10.05 -53.23 -34.14
C PHE A 540 8.95 -53.90 -34.96
N PHE A 541 9.20 -55.15 -35.31
CA PHE A 541 8.39 -55.96 -36.21
C PHE A 541 8.59 -57.46 -35.88
N TYR A 542 7.51 -58.23 -35.90
CA TYR A 542 7.55 -59.66 -35.66
C TYR A 542 6.44 -60.38 -36.43
N VAL A 543 6.76 -61.52 -36.97
CA VAL A 543 5.79 -62.45 -37.60
C VAL A 543 5.64 -63.66 -36.69
N ASP A 544 4.45 -63.84 -36.15
CA ASP A 544 4.07 -64.96 -35.31
C ASP A 544 3.38 -66.03 -36.13
N THR A 545 3.91 -67.27 -36.12
CA THR A 545 3.31 -68.43 -36.82
C THR A 545 2.40 -69.14 -35.84
N VAL A 546 1.09 -69.06 -36.02
CA VAL A 546 0.10 -69.57 -35.06
C VAL A 546 -0.40 -70.98 -35.36
N LEU A 547 0.31 -71.72 -36.25
CA LEU A 547 -0.03 -73.11 -36.58
C LEU A 547 0.11 -74.10 -35.41
N ASP A 548 0.96 -73.78 -34.43
CA ASP A 548 1.13 -74.63 -33.20
C ASP A 548 -0.14 -74.52 -32.32
N ASP A 549 -0.91 -73.43 -32.43
CA ASP A 549 -2.17 -73.18 -31.73
C ASP A 549 -3.38 -73.43 -32.63
N PHE A 550 -3.25 -74.31 -33.62
CA PHE A 550 -4.29 -74.58 -34.63
C PHE A 550 -5.65 -74.94 -34.01
N PHE A 551 -5.67 -75.57 -32.85
CA PHE A 551 -6.90 -75.96 -32.14
C PHE A 551 -7.43 -74.88 -31.16
N SER A 552 -6.90 -73.66 -31.23
CA SER A 552 -7.47 -72.52 -30.50
C SER A 552 -8.75 -71.99 -31.16
N ASP A 553 -9.41 -71.03 -30.52
CA ASP A 553 -10.57 -70.32 -31.07
C ASP A 553 -10.22 -69.42 -32.26
N GLY A 554 -8.95 -69.25 -32.59
CA GLY A 554 -8.43 -68.42 -33.66
C GLY A 554 -8.24 -66.96 -33.31
N LYS A 555 -8.52 -66.55 -32.07
CA LYS A 555 -8.31 -65.21 -31.59
C LYS A 555 -7.01 -65.07 -30.80
N PHE A 556 -6.09 -64.29 -31.34
CA PHE A 556 -4.79 -64.01 -30.73
C PHE A 556 -4.71 -62.54 -30.37
N CYS A 557 -4.61 -62.22 -29.06
CA CYS A 557 -4.44 -60.87 -28.61
C CYS A 557 -3.02 -60.63 -28.09
N TYR A 558 -2.35 -59.60 -28.59
CA TYR A 558 -0.93 -59.34 -28.34
C TYR A 558 -0.72 -58.06 -27.52
N VAL A 559 0.27 -58.06 -26.64
CA VAL A 559 0.73 -56.90 -25.87
C VAL A 559 2.24 -56.86 -25.92
N ILE A 560 2.84 -55.71 -26.20
CA ILE A 560 4.26 -55.43 -26.06
C ILE A 560 4.50 -54.70 -24.74
N GLU A 561 5.49 -55.12 -23.97
CA GLU A 561 5.98 -54.45 -22.77
C GLU A 561 7.45 -54.06 -22.96
N ALA A 562 7.77 -52.78 -22.93
CA ALA A 562 9.12 -52.29 -22.81
C ALA A 562 9.56 -52.32 -21.34
N VAL A 563 10.81 -52.75 -21.08
CA VAL A 563 11.40 -52.82 -19.75
C VAL A 563 12.62 -51.91 -19.69
N GLU A 564 12.71 -51.06 -18.67
CA GLU A 564 13.81 -50.13 -18.47
C GLU A 564 15.08 -50.85 -18.08
N ALA A 565 16.23 -50.45 -18.61
CA ALA A 565 17.53 -50.95 -18.22
C ALA A 565 18.04 -50.30 -16.92
N GLY A 566 19.01 -50.91 -16.29
CA GLY A 566 19.75 -50.29 -15.20
C GLY A 566 20.51 -49.04 -15.65
N GLY A 567 20.88 -48.18 -14.68
CA GLY A 567 21.61 -46.94 -14.96
C GLY A 567 20.76 -45.68 -14.90
N ASN A 568 19.45 -45.78 -14.58
CA ASN A 568 18.62 -44.64 -14.23
C ASN A 568 19.20 -43.96 -12.97
N PRO A 569 19.52 -42.65 -13.02
CA PRO A 569 20.15 -41.95 -11.88
C PRO A 569 19.24 -41.89 -10.64
N PHE A 570 17.94 -42.11 -10.79
CA PHE A 570 16.98 -42.22 -9.68
C PHE A 570 16.71 -43.66 -9.24
N PHE A 571 17.44 -44.64 -9.78
CA PHE A 571 17.33 -46.09 -9.47
C PHE A 571 15.95 -46.69 -9.78
N PHE A 572 15.21 -46.12 -10.71
CA PHE A 572 13.96 -46.69 -11.19
C PHE A 572 14.23 -47.82 -12.19
N LEU A 573 13.36 -48.83 -12.14
CA LEU A 573 13.26 -49.90 -13.12
C LEU A 573 11.77 -50.04 -13.45
N ASP A 574 11.34 -49.29 -14.44
CA ASP A 574 9.92 -49.23 -14.82
C ASP A 574 9.65 -50.07 -16.08
N SER A 575 8.39 -50.39 -16.30
CA SER A 575 7.94 -50.97 -17.57
C SER A 575 6.76 -50.18 -18.14
N ALA A 576 6.57 -50.29 -19.44
CA ALA A 576 5.48 -49.64 -20.17
C ALA A 576 4.84 -50.59 -21.17
N ARG A 577 3.53 -50.74 -21.12
CA ARG A 577 2.76 -51.64 -21.99
C ARG A 577 2.09 -50.86 -23.14
N SER A 578 1.99 -51.55 -24.28
CA SER A 578 1.22 -51.14 -25.44
C SER A 578 -0.30 -51.32 -25.21
N ASN A 579 -1.09 -50.88 -26.17
CA ASN A 579 -2.44 -51.40 -26.38
C ASN A 579 -2.42 -52.90 -26.64
N GLU A 580 -3.47 -53.61 -26.23
CA GLU A 580 -3.74 -54.98 -26.67
C GLU A 580 -4.38 -54.92 -28.06
N ILE A 581 -3.82 -55.67 -29.02
CA ILE A 581 -4.43 -55.85 -30.35
C ILE A 581 -4.84 -57.32 -30.53
N CYS A 582 -6.07 -57.51 -30.92
CA CYS A 582 -6.60 -58.86 -31.18
C CYS A 582 -6.79 -59.08 -32.69
N LEU A 583 -6.22 -60.18 -33.15
CA LEU A 583 -6.25 -60.64 -34.52
C LEU A 583 -7.03 -61.96 -34.62
N ASN A 584 -7.92 -62.10 -35.59
CA ASN A 584 -8.69 -63.32 -35.81
C ASN A 584 -8.18 -63.99 -37.06
N GLN A 585 -7.82 -65.27 -36.93
CA GLN A 585 -7.47 -66.12 -38.05
C GLN A 585 -8.72 -66.68 -38.69
N ASP A 586 -8.66 -66.89 -39.99
CA ASP A 586 -9.75 -67.52 -40.75
C ASP A 586 -9.88 -68.99 -40.31
N PRO A 587 -11.10 -69.51 -40.16
CA PRO A 587 -11.30 -70.92 -39.78
C PRO A 587 -10.82 -71.87 -40.84
N ALA A 588 -10.00 -72.85 -40.39
CA ALA A 588 -9.46 -73.91 -41.23
C ALA A 588 -10.27 -75.20 -40.99
N ILE A 589 -11.18 -75.50 -41.88
CA ILE A 589 -12.04 -76.69 -41.76
C ILE A 589 -11.84 -77.61 -42.95
N PHE A 590 -11.30 -78.80 -42.63
CA PHE A 590 -11.10 -79.92 -43.58
C PHE A 590 -12.09 -81.02 -43.29
N ILE A 591 -12.95 -81.34 -44.22
CA ILE A 591 -13.95 -82.38 -44.07
C ILE A 591 -13.65 -83.53 -45.07
N PRO A 592 -13.35 -84.75 -44.61
CA PRO A 592 -13.17 -85.89 -45.48
C PRO A 592 -14.45 -86.20 -46.31
N ASN A 593 -14.30 -86.60 -47.53
CA ASN A 593 -15.45 -86.92 -48.41
C ASN A 593 -15.78 -88.47 -48.36
N ALA A 594 -14.94 -89.28 -47.76
CA ALA A 594 -15.16 -90.71 -47.56
C ALA A 594 -14.37 -91.24 -46.30
N PHE A 595 -14.85 -92.29 -45.68
CA PHE A 595 -14.18 -92.95 -44.61
C PHE A 595 -14.45 -94.48 -44.59
N HIS A 596 -13.55 -95.27 -44.01
CA HIS A 596 -13.60 -96.75 -44.03
C HIS A 596 -13.44 -97.31 -42.62
N PRO A 597 -14.52 -97.60 -41.86
CA PRO A 597 -14.42 -98.19 -40.51
C PRO A 597 -13.82 -99.56 -40.57
N GLY A 598 -12.69 -99.82 -39.88
CA GLY A 598 -11.91 -101.04 -39.91
C GLY A 598 -10.81 -101.04 -40.96
N GLY A 599 -10.50 -99.94 -41.66
CA GLY A 599 -9.35 -99.76 -42.53
C GLY A 599 -8.11 -99.27 -41.77
N PHE A 600 -7.01 -99.04 -42.45
CA PHE A 600 -5.76 -98.54 -41.91
C PHE A 600 -5.70 -96.98 -41.84
N LEU A 601 -6.55 -96.31 -42.58
CA LEU A 601 -6.64 -94.84 -42.69
C LEU A 601 -8.11 -94.44 -42.77
N ASN A 602 -8.44 -93.32 -42.17
CA ASN A 602 -9.79 -92.72 -42.11
C ASN A 602 -10.86 -93.71 -41.56
N GLU A 603 -10.58 -94.29 -40.38
CA GLU A 603 -11.51 -95.21 -39.73
C GLU A 603 -12.73 -94.52 -39.12
N ILE A 604 -12.54 -93.23 -38.73
CA ILE A 604 -13.57 -92.38 -38.11
C ILE A 604 -13.73 -91.17 -38.99
N PHE A 605 -14.97 -90.82 -39.27
CA PHE A 605 -15.29 -89.54 -39.94
C PHE A 605 -15.40 -88.44 -38.92
N TYR A 606 -14.46 -87.49 -38.95
CA TYR A 606 -14.58 -86.20 -38.27
C TYR A 606 -13.92 -85.07 -39.07
N PRO A 607 -14.48 -83.89 -39.06
CA PRO A 607 -13.81 -82.75 -39.65
C PRO A 607 -12.56 -82.39 -38.83
N SER A 608 -11.46 -82.09 -39.50
CA SER A 608 -10.32 -81.43 -38.87
C SER A 608 -10.65 -79.93 -38.79
N ASN A 609 -10.75 -79.43 -37.59
CA ASN A 609 -11.20 -78.04 -37.32
C ASN A 609 -10.07 -77.25 -36.65
N GLY A 610 -9.64 -76.16 -37.30
CA GLY A 610 -8.73 -75.20 -36.73
C GLY A 610 -9.35 -73.83 -36.63
N PHE A 611 -8.99 -73.06 -35.65
CA PHE A 611 -9.43 -71.66 -35.44
C PHE A 611 -10.95 -71.50 -35.40
N VAL A 612 -11.61 -72.37 -34.67
CA VAL A 612 -13.07 -72.35 -34.46
C VAL A 612 -13.38 -72.37 -32.98
N ASN A 613 -14.44 -71.68 -32.57
CA ASN A 613 -14.89 -71.75 -31.20
C ASN A 613 -15.50 -73.11 -30.90
N THR A 614 -14.77 -73.94 -30.16
CA THR A 614 -15.17 -75.30 -29.84
C THR A 614 -16.41 -75.39 -28.96
N GLU A 615 -16.76 -74.34 -28.20
CA GLU A 615 -17.97 -74.30 -27.36
C GLU A 615 -19.25 -74.24 -28.17
N THR A 616 -19.17 -73.79 -29.42
CA THR A 616 -20.32 -73.66 -30.31
C THR A 616 -20.35 -74.73 -31.38
N TYR A 617 -19.40 -75.66 -31.36
CA TYR A 617 -19.26 -76.71 -32.34
C TYR A 617 -20.41 -77.73 -32.23
N SER A 618 -20.97 -78.12 -33.37
CA SER A 618 -21.92 -79.21 -33.47
C SER A 618 -21.82 -79.87 -34.85
N LEU A 619 -21.78 -81.18 -34.85
CA LEU A 619 -21.74 -82.01 -36.06
C LEU A 619 -22.89 -83.00 -36.06
N TYR A 620 -23.71 -82.95 -37.12
CA TYR A 620 -24.81 -83.84 -37.35
C TYR A 620 -24.54 -84.64 -38.63
N ILE A 621 -24.86 -85.94 -38.61
CA ILE A 621 -24.81 -86.80 -39.80
C ILE A 621 -26.20 -87.42 -40.02
N PHE A 622 -26.67 -87.29 -41.25
CA PHE A 622 -28.02 -87.67 -41.61
C PHE A 622 -27.97 -88.81 -42.67
N ASN A 623 -28.86 -89.80 -42.59
CA ASN A 623 -29.09 -90.80 -43.62
C ASN A 623 -29.87 -90.18 -44.77
N ARG A 624 -30.11 -90.97 -45.86
CA ARG A 624 -30.86 -90.55 -47.05
C ARG A 624 -32.34 -90.15 -46.78
N TRP A 625 -32.84 -90.49 -45.62
CA TRP A 625 -34.20 -90.19 -45.18
C TRP A 625 -34.30 -88.95 -44.33
N GLY A 626 -33.15 -88.30 -44.02
CA GLY A 626 -33.07 -87.11 -43.17
C GLY A 626 -33.02 -87.41 -41.63
N GLU A 627 -32.87 -88.68 -41.24
CA GLU A 627 -32.75 -89.04 -39.86
C GLU A 627 -31.31 -88.84 -39.35
N VAL A 628 -31.10 -88.31 -38.18
CA VAL A 628 -29.79 -88.17 -37.54
C VAL A 628 -29.23 -89.55 -37.14
N VAL A 629 -28.10 -89.92 -37.69
CA VAL A 629 -27.42 -91.18 -37.39
C VAL A 629 -26.25 -90.98 -36.45
N PHE A 630 -25.73 -89.75 -36.36
CA PHE A 630 -24.69 -89.34 -35.42
C PHE A 630 -24.79 -87.85 -35.13
N GLU A 631 -24.52 -87.52 -33.89
CA GLU A 631 -24.38 -86.11 -33.43
C GLU A 631 -23.28 -86.01 -32.37
N THR A 632 -22.53 -84.90 -32.39
CA THR A 632 -21.59 -84.52 -31.36
C THR A 632 -21.38 -83.03 -31.27
N ASN A 633 -21.12 -82.54 -30.08
CA ASN A 633 -20.69 -81.17 -29.82
C ASN A 633 -19.19 -81.08 -29.52
N ASP A 634 -18.47 -82.24 -29.58
CA ASP A 634 -17.04 -82.29 -29.35
C ASP A 634 -16.31 -82.48 -30.72
N PRO A 635 -15.48 -81.46 -31.10
CA PRO A 635 -14.77 -81.52 -32.38
C PRO A 635 -13.78 -82.71 -32.51
N HIS A 636 -13.44 -83.33 -31.37
CA HIS A 636 -12.53 -84.49 -31.34
C HIS A 636 -13.23 -85.88 -31.41
N VAL A 637 -14.55 -85.82 -31.41
CA VAL A 637 -15.37 -87.06 -31.49
C VAL A 637 -15.98 -87.14 -32.88
N GLY A 638 -15.61 -88.25 -33.57
CA GLY A 638 -16.12 -88.47 -34.94
C GLY A 638 -17.04 -89.70 -35.02
N TRP A 639 -17.67 -89.84 -36.18
CA TRP A 639 -18.59 -90.94 -36.48
C TRP A 639 -17.83 -92.18 -36.94
N ASP A 640 -18.01 -93.29 -36.23
CA ASP A 640 -17.42 -94.61 -36.53
C ASP A 640 -18.19 -95.44 -37.56
N GLY A 641 -19.23 -94.87 -38.19
CA GLY A 641 -20.09 -95.54 -39.15
C GLY A 641 -21.14 -96.43 -38.52
N SER A 642 -21.45 -96.27 -37.24
CA SER A 642 -22.58 -96.92 -36.54
C SER A 642 -23.63 -95.96 -36.10
N SER A 643 -24.88 -96.48 -35.94
CA SER A 643 -26.00 -95.76 -35.35
C SER A 643 -26.75 -96.64 -34.37
N ASN A 644 -26.98 -96.14 -33.14
CA ASN A 644 -27.61 -96.89 -32.07
C ASN A 644 -26.96 -98.30 -31.85
N GLY A 645 -25.62 -98.42 -31.91
CA GLY A 645 -24.86 -99.63 -31.70
C GLY A 645 -24.94 -100.64 -32.88
N LYS A 646 -25.54 -100.27 -34.00
CA LYS A 646 -25.59 -101.12 -35.20
C LYS A 646 -24.82 -100.45 -36.35
N ARG A 647 -24.14 -101.26 -37.14
CA ARG A 647 -23.39 -100.80 -38.30
C ARG A 647 -24.37 -100.14 -39.29
N SER A 648 -24.08 -98.90 -39.74
CA SER A 648 -24.80 -98.25 -40.78
C SER A 648 -24.47 -98.85 -42.19
N PRO A 649 -25.38 -98.91 -43.16
CA PRO A 649 -25.12 -99.40 -44.49
C PRO A 649 -24.07 -98.58 -45.25
N GLU A 650 -23.35 -99.17 -46.17
CA GLU A 650 -22.53 -98.46 -47.15
C GLU A 650 -23.47 -97.57 -48.02
N ALA A 651 -23.21 -96.25 -47.91
CA ALA A 651 -24.03 -95.22 -48.58
C ALA A 651 -23.36 -93.85 -48.47
N VAL A 652 -23.95 -92.90 -49.15
CA VAL A 652 -23.65 -91.51 -49.01
C VAL A 652 -24.54 -90.91 -47.85
N TYR A 653 -23.92 -90.29 -46.89
CA TYR A 653 -24.57 -89.59 -45.80
C TYR A 653 -24.36 -88.10 -45.93
N ILE A 654 -25.27 -87.26 -45.39
CA ILE A 654 -25.17 -85.82 -45.38
C ILE A 654 -24.65 -85.41 -44.03
N TYR A 655 -23.62 -84.60 -44.00
CA TYR A 655 -23.18 -83.94 -42.75
C TYR A 655 -23.64 -82.45 -42.72
N LEU A 656 -23.92 -81.99 -41.52
CA LEU A 656 -24.11 -80.57 -41.17
C LEU A 656 -23.18 -80.23 -39.98
N LEU A 657 -22.19 -79.42 -40.24
CA LEU A 657 -21.32 -78.88 -39.23
C LEU A 657 -21.70 -77.42 -38.98
N LYS A 658 -21.89 -77.08 -37.72
CA LYS A 658 -22.10 -75.69 -37.25
C LYS A 658 -21.04 -75.37 -36.18
N ALA A 659 -20.50 -74.15 -36.24
CA ALA A 659 -19.58 -73.59 -35.26
C ALA A 659 -19.64 -72.05 -35.38
N THR A 660 -18.90 -71.34 -34.55
CA THR A 660 -18.64 -69.90 -34.76
C THR A 660 -17.14 -69.66 -34.76
N THR A 661 -16.73 -68.58 -35.39
CA THR A 661 -15.41 -67.99 -35.18
C THR A 661 -15.31 -67.36 -33.76
N ALA A 662 -14.16 -66.96 -33.33
CA ALA A 662 -13.95 -66.28 -32.02
C ALA A 662 -14.73 -64.98 -31.86
N ASP A 663 -15.05 -64.27 -32.96
CA ASP A 663 -15.86 -63.08 -32.98
C ASP A 663 -17.37 -63.33 -33.05
N GLY A 664 -17.76 -64.63 -33.04
CA GLY A 664 -19.15 -65.06 -33.05
C GLY A 664 -19.76 -65.18 -34.47
N THR A 665 -18.97 -65.01 -35.53
CA THR A 665 -19.46 -65.17 -36.89
C THR A 665 -19.83 -66.65 -37.15
N PRO A 666 -21.07 -66.96 -37.60
CA PRO A 666 -21.52 -68.34 -37.79
C PRO A 666 -20.83 -69.02 -38.94
N ILE A 667 -20.42 -70.25 -38.69
CA ILE A 667 -19.86 -71.16 -39.66
C ILE A 667 -20.83 -72.30 -39.88
N GLU A 668 -21.30 -72.51 -41.12
CA GLU A 668 -22.11 -73.65 -41.49
C GLU A 668 -21.51 -74.35 -42.70
N ARG A 669 -21.32 -75.69 -42.62
CA ARG A 669 -20.85 -76.51 -43.70
C ARG A 669 -21.76 -77.69 -43.87
N VAL A 670 -22.32 -77.80 -45.06
CA VAL A 670 -23.16 -78.93 -45.46
C VAL A 670 -22.48 -79.66 -46.62
N GLY A 671 -22.48 -80.94 -46.58
CA GLY A 671 -21.90 -81.75 -47.67
C GLY A 671 -22.20 -83.25 -47.50
N SER A 672 -21.54 -84.07 -48.29
CA SER A 672 -21.74 -85.53 -48.24
C SER A 672 -20.45 -86.27 -47.85
N VAL A 673 -20.63 -87.37 -47.13
CA VAL A 673 -19.56 -88.30 -46.80
C VAL A 673 -19.98 -89.70 -47.24
N THR A 674 -19.08 -90.41 -47.88
CA THR A 674 -19.31 -91.80 -48.33
C THR A 674 -18.72 -92.78 -47.28
N LEU A 675 -19.56 -93.66 -46.75
CA LEU A 675 -19.13 -94.73 -45.88
C LEU A 675 -18.82 -95.95 -46.83
N ILE A 676 -17.57 -96.37 -46.79
CA ILE A 676 -17.00 -97.51 -47.53
C ILE A 676 -16.60 -98.61 -46.56
N ARG A 677 -16.75 -99.87 -46.95
CA ARG A 677 -16.30 -101.01 -46.08
C ARG A 677 -15.52 -102.05 -46.86
#